data_61100a9006513302349f80baff38d171
#
_entry.id   61100a9006513302349f80baff38d171
#
_cell.length_a   1.000
_cell.length_b   1.000
_cell.length_c   1.000
_cell.angle_alpha   90.00
_cell.angle_beta   90.00
_cell.angle_gamma   90.00
#
_symmetry.space_group_name_H-M   'P 1'
#
loop_
_entity.id
_entity.type
_entity.pdbx_description
1 polymer ?
#
loop_
_entity_poly.entity_id
_entity_poly.type
_entity_poly.pdbx_seq_one_letter_code
_entity_poly.pdbx_strand_id
1 'polypeptide(L)'
;MGEAGSHTFVLAIVVMMAMPIFLHVSRGETEESFTFTLTVDPSNIIVERPWYGKIAVAIKNVSTFLINPDKPRLPKIVRVVELPFGVIVENVTLEANYEPLDAISSYPPADLYPAKDFYYRVSVGMNANMSRVTFVSIHWYPVKYSESQDTLYISDRAEVKIIYRLSSEKLPFPENPTYDMVIIAPKEFEKPLQKLVAHKNEHGVKTFFKPLEEIYSEYSKGRDKPEKIKLFIKSAVEKYGIKYVLLVGGLKSMIYAKPKDNVNEGSSGWHLPVRYTNLRDKPKFPLSENLFDPGFISDLYYADIYKEGGEFEDWDPNGDGIFSAWGRDNIENDTFIDLCPDVMLGRLACRNIKEVETVVNKIINYENNAYGKNWFKRIIAVSGDGFLDQYDLNITWDTKNLPDGEYTLHAQSFNINGTAGPIEIINFTIDRSRETKLTFKHDDNKNPALKDGYPAPPIATIVTISPGDNLGYNDYTYTPGEREAYCNDIFHWADISYKNGVFTIRGKSYDPRPYGYTTNFHVWVTDSDGKVVFSAWRNDTRMYYEGEWTTGEKPLLYRGGALYYMPKDFEREILWASNGKLRGISDVVNALNKGAGFFFISGHGSPNVWADHYPGIPGNRLSGQVVGLSVVSYKRPFFPIDSLSNGEKLPVAVVGGCHTSMFNVSALLCMYDLLPYLFKFFPKVYMWTFGKPTPECFNWRLVRNPHGGAIAAIGNTGLGYGMPGENANVGGGDSWITIEFFRQYGENNLHVLGQAYSQAIVSYINHFNMEDFEAGHTKTVEQWTLLGDPSLMIGGYPPE
;
A
#
# COMPACT_ATOMS: atom_id res chain seq x y z
N MET A 1 -38.89 -29.66 20.83
CA MET A 1 -38.12 -30.89 20.52
C MET A 1 -37.48 -30.68 19.18
N GLY A 2 -36.16 -30.66 19.16
CA GLY A 2 -35.35 -30.68 17.99
C GLY A 2 -34.16 -29.73 18.08
N GLU A 3 -33.17 -30.20 18.63
CA GLU A 3 -31.72 -30.03 18.62
C GLU A 3 -31.10 -28.77 17.97
N ALA A 4 -30.51 -27.96 18.82
CA ALA A 4 -29.54 -26.94 18.49
C ALA A 4 -28.19 -27.63 18.22
N GLY A 5 -27.78 -27.63 16.96
CA GLY A 5 -26.42 -27.98 16.57
C GLY A 5 -25.44 -26.88 16.92
N SER A 6 -24.61 -27.11 17.94
CA SER A 6 -23.50 -26.25 18.27
C SER A 6 -22.39 -26.40 17.23
N HIS A 7 -22.22 -25.41 16.37
CA HIS A 7 -20.99 -25.28 15.58
C HIS A 7 -19.91 -24.69 16.45
N THR A 8 -19.07 -25.56 16.97
CA THR A 8 -17.82 -25.19 17.65
C THR A 8 -16.85 -24.75 16.56
N PHE A 9 -16.70 -23.45 16.39
CA PHE A 9 -15.59 -22.88 15.64
C PHE A 9 -14.32 -23.16 16.42
N VAL A 10 -13.52 -24.08 15.94
CA VAL A 10 -12.13 -24.23 16.39
C VAL A 10 -11.36 -23.08 15.74
N LEU A 11 -11.18 -22.01 16.51
CA LEU A 11 -10.28 -20.93 16.20
C LEU A 11 -8.87 -21.50 16.34
N ALA A 12 -8.22 -21.84 15.22
CA ALA A 12 -6.81 -22.15 15.21
C ALA A 12 -6.04 -20.83 15.37
N ILE A 13 -5.87 -20.45 16.62
CA ILE A 13 -4.94 -19.38 17.01
C ILE A 13 -3.55 -19.92 16.66
N VAL A 14 -2.92 -19.34 15.63
CA VAL A 14 -1.46 -19.43 15.50
C VAL A 14 -0.87 -18.54 16.60
N VAL A 15 -0.84 -19.11 17.80
CA VAL A 15 -0.11 -18.52 18.92
C VAL A 15 1.36 -18.60 18.54
N MET A 16 1.99 -17.47 18.32
CA MET A 16 3.44 -17.35 18.44
C MET A 16 3.80 -17.79 19.85
N MET A 17 4.15 -19.06 20.03
CA MET A 17 4.78 -19.48 21.26
C MET A 17 6.23 -18.99 21.23
N ALA A 18 6.42 -17.74 21.68
CA ALA A 18 7.70 -17.33 22.20
C ALA A 18 7.91 -18.11 23.50
N MET A 19 8.64 -19.20 23.44
CA MET A 19 9.22 -19.79 24.67
C MET A 19 10.41 -18.91 25.05
N PRO A 20 10.40 -18.24 26.19
CA PRO A 20 11.60 -17.60 26.68
C PRO A 20 12.55 -18.71 27.14
N ILE A 21 13.57 -18.98 26.37
CA ILE A 21 14.70 -19.84 26.82
C ILE A 21 15.61 -18.95 27.63
N PHE A 22 15.50 -18.99 28.95
CA PHE A 22 16.51 -18.43 29.83
C PHE A 22 17.71 -19.40 29.90
N LEU A 23 18.74 -19.10 29.09
CA LEU A 23 20.03 -19.75 29.16
C LEU A 23 20.98 -18.93 30.04
N HIS A 24 21.52 -19.58 31.09
CA HIS A 24 22.66 -19.04 31.82
C HIS A 24 23.91 -19.30 30.99
N VAL A 25 24.51 -18.24 30.45
CA VAL A 25 25.71 -18.35 29.61
C VAL A 25 26.97 -18.00 30.40
N SER A 26 27.95 -18.84 30.35
CA SER A 26 29.34 -18.58 30.76
C SER A 26 30.05 -17.74 29.68
N ARG A 27 30.78 -16.71 30.08
CA ARG A 27 31.47 -15.75 29.23
C ARG A 27 32.47 -16.41 28.27
N GLY A 28 32.17 -16.39 26.98
CA GLY A 28 33.00 -16.75 25.83
C GLY A 28 32.11 -16.58 24.58
N GLU A 29 32.69 -16.19 23.44
CA GLU A 29 31.96 -16.24 22.16
C GLU A 29 31.55 -17.69 21.92
N THR A 30 30.29 -18.02 22.14
CA THR A 30 29.77 -19.36 21.93
C THR A 30 28.92 -19.38 20.70
N GLU A 31 29.31 -20.19 19.73
CA GLU A 31 28.46 -20.58 18.62
C GLU A 31 27.29 -21.40 19.19
N GLU A 32 26.08 -20.95 18.92
CA GLU A 32 24.85 -21.65 19.29
C GLU A 32 24.08 -22.06 18.04
N SER A 33 23.27 -23.08 18.14
CA SER A 33 22.41 -23.52 17.06
C SER A 33 21.01 -23.85 17.54
N PHE A 34 20.05 -23.50 16.70
CA PHE A 34 18.65 -23.78 16.93
C PHE A 34 18.07 -24.50 15.72
N THR A 35 17.44 -25.64 15.94
CA THR A 35 16.82 -26.43 14.86
C THR A 35 15.32 -26.60 15.10
N PHE A 36 14.53 -26.49 14.04
CA PHE A 36 13.09 -26.73 14.08
C PHE A 36 12.57 -27.23 12.73
N THR A 37 11.36 -27.77 12.74
CA THR A 37 10.72 -28.30 11.55
C THR A 37 9.56 -27.43 11.12
N LEU A 38 9.46 -27.14 9.84
CA LEU A 38 8.27 -26.61 9.17
C LEU A 38 7.53 -27.78 8.52
N THR A 39 6.20 -27.75 8.59
CA THR A 39 5.36 -28.81 7.98
C THR A 39 4.18 -28.22 7.26
N VAL A 40 3.79 -28.86 6.18
CA VAL A 40 2.57 -28.62 5.40
C VAL A 40 1.83 -29.94 5.27
N ASP A 41 0.55 -29.94 5.55
CA ASP A 41 -0.28 -31.09 5.21
C ASP A 41 -0.66 -31.02 3.71
N PRO A 42 -0.21 -31.99 2.90
CA PRO A 42 -0.51 -31.99 1.46
C PRO A 42 -2.01 -31.99 1.15
N SER A 43 -2.84 -32.52 2.06
CA SER A 43 -4.31 -32.51 1.89
C SER A 43 -4.92 -31.11 1.95
N ASN A 44 -4.19 -30.13 2.48
CA ASN A 44 -4.59 -28.73 2.53
C ASN A 44 -4.17 -27.93 1.29
N ILE A 45 -3.49 -28.56 0.33
CA ILE A 45 -3.06 -27.90 -0.89
C ILE A 45 -4.25 -27.85 -1.86
N ILE A 46 -4.53 -26.65 -2.33
CA ILE A 46 -5.59 -26.36 -3.29
C ILE A 46 -4.90 -25.88 -4.56
N VAL A 47 -5.08 -26.65 -5.63
CA VAL A 47 -4.58 -26.28 -6.95
C VAL A 47 -5.74 -25.69 -7.74
N GLU A 48 -5.66 -24.41 -8.02
CA GLU A 48 -6.58 -23.72 -8.89
C GLU A 48 -5.97 -23.66 -10.28
N ARG A 49 -6.60 -24.33 -11.23
CA ARG A 49 -6.37 -24.13 -12.66
C ARG A 49 -7.51 -23.28 -13.20
N PRO A 50 -7.48 -21.98 -12.98
CA PRO A 50 -8.53 -21.13 -13.48
C PRO A 50 -8.60 -21.29 -14.99
N TRP A 51 -9.79 -21.27 -15.55
CA TRP A 51 -10.00 -21.29 -16.99
C TRP A 51 -9.35 -20.06 -17.69
N TYR A 52 -8.84 -19.15 -16.92
CA TYR A 52 -8.05 -17.99 -17.29
C TYR A 52 -6.75 -17.93 -16.45
N GLY A 53 -5.68 -17.41 -17.05
CA GLY A 53 -4.44 -17.17 -16.31
C GLY A 53 -3.59 -18.41 -16.00
N LYS A 54 -2.66 -18.23 -15.10
CA LYS A 54 -1.70 -19.25 -14.70
C LYS A 54 -2.19 -20.05 -13.51
N ILE A 55 -1.62 -21.23 -13.32
CA ILE A 55 -1.87 -22.05 -12.14
C ILE A 55 -1.66 -21.20 -10.88
N ALA A 56 -2.60 -21.28 -9.97
CA ALA A 56 -2.50 -20.74 -8.64
C ALA A 56 -2.58 -21.88 -7.63
N VAL A 57 -1.64 -21.92 -6.71
CA VAL A 57 -1.62 -22.89 -5.63
C VAL A 57 -1.80 -22.17 -4.31
N ALA A 58 -2.68 -22.70 -3.49
CA ALA A 58 -2.90 -22.20 -2.14
C ALA A 58 -2.76 -23.35 -1.13
N ILE A 59 -2.46 -23.02 0.09
CA ILE A 59 -2.50 -23.94 1.23
C ILE A 59 -3.50 -23.38 2.22
N LYS A 60 -4.43 -24.21 2.67
CA LYS A 60 -5.45 -23.78 3.62
C LYS A 60 -4.81 -23.14 4.85
N ASN A 61 -5.30 -21.97 5.24
CA ASN A 61 -4.79 -21.12 6.34
C ASN A 61 -3.39 -20.51 6.12
N VAL A 62 -2.85 -20.55 4.91
CA VAL A 62 -1.64 -19.84 4.52
C VAL A 62 -2.04 -18.62 3.68
N SER A 63 -1.67 -17.43 4.14
CA SER A 63 -1.99 -16.16 3.49
C SER A 63 -0.79 -15.49 2.82
N THR A 64 0.29 -16.24 2.67
CA THR A 64 1.57 -15.75 2.16
C THR A 64 1.92 -16.43 0.84
N PHE A 65 2.28 -15.64 -0.16
CA PHE A 65 2.48 -16.11 -1.52
C PHE A 65 3.77 -15.55 -2.13
N LEU A 66 4.37 -16.35 -3.00
CA LEU A 66 5.33 -15.88 -3.99
C LEU A 66 4.53 -15.43 -5.22
N ILE A 67 4.63 -14.15 -5.55
CA ILE A 67 3.89 -13.52 -6.64
C ILE A 67 4.89 -12.91 -7.62
N ASN A 68 4.86 -13.43 -8.84
CA ASN A 68 5.59 -12.88 -9.96
C ASN A 68 4.59 -12.81 -11.14
N PRO A 69 4.47 -11.66 -11.82
CA PRO A 69 3.48 -11.49 -12.90
C PRO A 69 3.58 -12.54 -14.01
N ASP A 70 4.80 -13.06 -14.26
CA ASP A 70 5.04 -14.02 -15.35
C ASP A 70 5.09 -15.47 -14.91
N LYS A 71 4.89 -15.77 -13.64
CA LYS A 71 4.99 -17.14 -13.08
C LYS A 71 3.73 -17.52 -12.32
N PRO A 72 3.51 -18.83 -12.06
CA PRO A 72 2.44 -19.28 -11.18
C PRO A 72 2.52 -18.63 -9.79
N ARG A 73 1.35 -18.32 -9.21
CA ARG A 73 1.28 -17.91 -7.82
C ARG A 73 1.42 -19.15 -6.93
N LEU A 74 2.45 -19.15 -6.09
CA LEU A 74 2.76 -20.26 -5.21
C LEU A 74 2.73 -19.85 -3.75
N PRO A 75 2.29 -20.72 -2.82
CA PRO A 75 2.30 -20.44 -1.40
C PRO A 75 3.74 -20.43 -0.87
N LYS A 76 3.99 -19.57 0.11
CA LYS A 76 5.21 -19.61 0.90
C LYS A 76 4.86 -19.69 2.39
N ILE A 77 5.66 -20.39 3.15
CA ILE A 77 5.55 -20.42 4.61
C ILE A 77 6.58 -19.43 5.16
N VAL A 78 6.11 -18.45 5.91
CA VAL A 78 6.98 -17.50 6.60
C VAL A 78 7.04 -17.84 8.08
N ARG A 79 8.24 -18.05 8.59
CA ARG A 79 8.51 -18.22 10.01
C ARG A 79 9.49 -17.17 10.47
N VAL A 80 9.09 -16.39 11.45
CA VAL A 80 9.94 -15.40 12.11
C VAL A 80 10.43 -15.98 13.43
N VAL A 81 11.73 -15.97 13.63
CA VAL A 81 12.39 -16.36 14.89
C VAL A 81 12.96 -15.09 15.50
N GLU A 82 12.66 -14.88 16.79
CA GLU A 82 13.23 -13.79 17.57
C GLU A 82 14.43 -14.33 18.36
N LEU A 83 15.59 -13.78 18.11
CA LEU A 83 16.82 -14.02 18.83
C LEU A 83 17.17 -12.81 19.72
N PRO A 84 18.00 -12.96 20.76
CA PRO A 84 18.45 -11.83 21.56
C PRO A 84 19.08 -10.71 20.71
N PHE A 85 18.92 -9.47 21.16
CA PHE A 85 19.60 -8.32 20.53
C PHE A 85 21.12 -8.49 20.56
N GLY A 86 21.77 -8.07 19.47
CA GLY A 86 23.23 -8.14 19.33
C GLY A 86 23.77 -9.51 18.88
N VAL A 87 22.89 -10.42 18.53
CA VAL A 87 23.25 -11.70 17.89
C VAL A 87 23.74 -11.45 16.48
N ILE A 88 24.74 -12.24 16.05
CA ILE A 88 25.18 -12.34 14.65
C ILE A 88 24.77 -13.72 14.15
N VAL A 89 23.99 -13.75 13.08
CA VAL A 89 23.53 -14.98 12.41
C VAL A 89 24.59 -15.40 11.40
N GLU A 90 25.27 -16.50 11.69
CA GLU A 90 26.36 -16.98 10.83
C GLU A 90 25.85 -17.78 9.64
N ASN A 91 24.81 -18.58 9.84
CA ASN A 91 24.24 -19.38 8.75
C ASN A 91 22.80 -19.81 9.05
N VAL A 92 22.00 -19.89 7.99
CA VAL A 92 20.68 -20.51 8.02
C VAL A 92 20.62 -21.54 6.91
N THR A 93 20.31 -22.79 7.27
CA THR A 93 20.13 -23.88 6.31
C THR A 93 18.69 -24.41 6.38
N LEU A 94 18.17 -24.84 5.25
CA LEU A 94 16.90 -25.52 5.13
C LEU A 94 17.06 -26.75 4.26
N GLU A 95 16.66 -27.89 4.77
CA GLU A 95 16.66 -29.17 4.04
C GLU A 95 15.21 -29.61 3.81
N ALA A 96 14.83 -29.77 2.54
CA ALA A 96 13.50 -30.16 2.11
C ALA A 96 13.59 -31.14 0.93
N ASN A 97 12.73 -32.16 0.92
CA ASN A 97 12.66 -33.11 -0.18
C ASN A 97 11.37 -32.85 -0.97
N TYR A 98 11.49 -32.72 -2.27
CA TYR A 98 10.37 -32.42 -3.16
C TYR A 98 9.97 -33.65 -3.99
N GLU A 99 8.70 -34.02 -3.91
CA GLU A 99 8.11 -35.10 -4.69
C GLU A 99 7.05 -34.57 -5.65
N PRO A 100 6.90 -35.13 -6.85
CA PRO A 100 5.87 -34.72 -7.77
C PRO A 100 4.47 -35.02 -7.20
N LEU A 101 3.53 -34.09 -7.37
CA LEU A 101 2.16 -34.25 -6.90
C LEU A 101 1.45 -35.39 -7.66
N ASP A 102 1.72 -35.49 -8.95
CA ASP A 102 1.19 -36.56 -9.83
C ASP A 102 2.36 -37.48 -10.22
N ALA A 103 2.30 -38.72 -9.88
CA ALA A 103 3.38 -39.72 -9.91
C ALA A 103 3.89 -40.10 -11.33
N ILE A 104 4.26 -39.16 -12.17
CA ILE A 104 4.70 -39.41 -13.55
C ILE A 104 6.23 -39.30 -13.75
N SER A 105 6.96 -38.65 -12.82
CA SER A 105 8.40 -38.47 -12.98
C SER A 105 9.16 -38.74 -11.69
N SER A 106 10.29 -39.44 -11.78
CA SER A 106 11.12 -39.81 -10.63
C SER A 106 12.26 -38.86 -10.29
N TYR A 107 12.45 -37.78 -11.03
CA TYR A 107 13.48 -36.79 -10.78
C TYR A 107 12.97 -35.36 -10.97
N PRO A 108 13.29 -34.43 -10.02
CA PRO A 108 12.92 -33.04 -10.18
C PRO A 108 13.68 -32.45 -11.39
N PRO A 109 12.97 -31.73 -12.27
CA PRO A 109 13.56 -31.09 -13.44
C PRO A 109 14.38 -29.86 -13.06
N ALA A 110 15.23 -29.42 -13.96
CA ALA A 110 16.09 -28.26 -13.73
C ALA A 110 15.35 -26.91 -13.78
N ASP A 111 14.10 -26.87 -14.26
CA ASP A 111 13.29 -25.66 -14.44
C ASP A 111 12.29 -25.37 -13.31
N LEU A 112 12.54 -25.93 -12.13
CA LEU A 112 11.68 -25.71 -10.97
C LEU A 112 11.63 -24.23 -10.58
N TYR A 113 10.41 -23.71 -10.45
CA TYR A 113 10.14 -22.37 -9.93
C TYR A 113 9.40 -22.47 -8.57
N PRO A 114 9.87 -21.77 -7.53
CA PRO A 114 11.12 -21.04 -7.46
C PRO A 114 12.34 -22.00 -7.47
N ALA A 115 13.48 -21.51 -7.96
CA ALA A 115 14.70 -22.30 -8.02
C ALA A 115 15.28 -22.60 -6.63
N LYS A 116 15.20 -21.63 -5.72
CA LYS A 116 15.62 -21.79 -4.32
C LYS A 116 14.53 -22.48 -3.50
N ASP A 117 14.93 -23.20 -2.46
CA ASP A 117 14.00 -23.84 -1.52
C ASP A 117 13.47 -22.83 -0.51
N PHE A 118 14.29 -21.84 -0.17
CA PHE A 118 13.95 -20.82 0.79
C PHE A 118 14.74 -19.52 0.57
N TYR A 119 14.31 -18.48 1.26
CA TYR A 119 15.00 -17.21 1.46
C TYR A 119 14.98 -16.89 2.94
N TYR A 120 15.98 -16.22 3.46
CA TYR A 120 15.95 -15.66 4.80
C TYR A 120 16.50 -14.25 4.84
N ARG A 121 16.07 -13.50 5.84
CA ARG A 121 16.53 -12.16 6.15
C ARG A 121 16.78 -12.02 7.64
N VAL A 122 17.84 -11.29 7.99
CA VAL A 122 18.12 -10.86 9.36
C VAL A 122 17.83 -9.37 9.47
N SER A 123 17.15 -8.95 10.53
CA SER A 123 16.91 -7.54 10.85
C SER A 123 16.86 -7.35 12.36
N VAL A 124 17.12 -6.13 12.83
CA VAL A 124 17.11 -5.77 14.25
C VAL A 124 16.06 -4.70 14.47
N GLY A 125 15.22 -4.87 15.45
CA GLY A 125 14.19 -3.89 15.76
C GLY A 125 13.34 -4.24 16.96
N MET A 126 12.28 -3.46 17.15
CA MET A 126 11.40 -3.61 18.31
C MET A 126 10.24 -4.56 18.00
N ASN A 127 10.08 -5.59 18.81
CA ASN A 127 8.96 -6.53 18.69
C ASN A 127 7.66 -5.99 19.32
N ALA A 128 6.57 -6.76 19.21
CA ALA A 128 5.27 -6.42 19.76
C ALA A 128 5.27 -6.24 21.29
N ASN A 129 6.21 -6.86 22.00
CA ASN A 129 6.41 -6.70 23.45
C ASN A 129 7.28 -5.49 23.81
N MET A 130 7.59 -4.63 22.84
CA MET A 130 8.46 -3.46 23.00
C MET A 130 9.88 -3.80 23.49
N SER A 131 10.39 -4.97 23.11
CA SER A 131 11.77 -5.41 23.31
C SER A 131 12.53 -5.36 21.99
N ARG A 132 13.78 -4.93 22.02
CA ARG A 132 14.66 -4.97 20.84
C ARG A 132 15.22 -6.37 20.71
N VAL A 133 15.08 -6.93 19.53
CA VAL A 133 15.45 -8.30 19.20
C VAL A 133 16.09 -8.36 17.80
N THR A 134 16.76 -9.46 17.52
CA THR A 134 17.19 -9.82 16.18
C THR A 134 16.13 -10.76 15.59
N PHE A 135 15.51 -10.35 14.49
CA PHE A 135 14.57 -11.18 13.74
C PHE A 135 15.31 -11.98 12.69
N VAL A 136 14.99 -13.28 12.60
CA VAL A 136 15.38 -14.12 11.47
C VAL A 136 14.09 -14.58 10.78
N SER A 137 13.76 -13.98 9.67
CA SER A 137 12.60 -14.36 8.86
C SER A 137 13.01 -15.39 7.82
N ILE A 138 12.32 -16.53 7.80
CA ILE A 138 12.58 -17.67 6.92
C ILE A 138 11.35 -17.86 6.05
N HIS A 139 11.55 -17.82 4.74
CA HIS A 139 10.52 -17.97 3.72
C HIS A 139 10.74 -19.29 2.99
N TRP A 140 10.06 -20.34 3.40
CA TRP A 140 10.12 -21.64 2.74
C TRP A 140 9.08 -21.72 1.63
N TYR A 141 9.47 -22.33 0.52
CA TYR A 141 8.61 -22.56 -0.65
C TYR A 141 8.23 -24.05 -0.74
N PRO A 142 7.16 -24.50 -0.05
CA PRO A 142 6.78 -25.91 0.02
C PRO A 142 6.28 -26.48 -1.30
N VAL A 143 5.89 -25.61 -2.23
CA VAL A 143 5.39 -25.98 -3.57
C VAL A 143 6.25 -25.31 -4.62
N LYS A 144 6.67 -26.09 -5.59
CA LYS A 144 7.39 -25.67 -6.79
C LYS A 144 6.67 -26.13 -8.06
N TYR A 145 6.86 -25.44 -9.15
CA TYR A 145 6.27 -25.75 -10.43
C TYR A 145 7.31 -25.92 -11.52
N SER A 146 7.18 -26.98 -12.31
CA SER A 146 7.94 -27.17 -13.56
C SER A 146 7.05 -26.82 -14.75
N GLU A 147 7.46 -25.84 -15.54
CA GLU A 147 6.76 -25.44 -16.75
C GLU A 147 6.92 -26.49 -17.85
N SER A 148 8.09 -27.09 -17.97
CA SER A 148 8.36 -28.12 -19.00
C SER A 148 7.57 -29.40 -18.81
N GLN A 149 7.21 -29.73 -17.57
CA GLN A 149 6.47 -30.94 -17.22
C GLN A 149 4.99 -30.65 -16.86
N ASP A 150 4.59 -29.38 -16.77
CA ASP A 150 3.29 -28.93 -16.23
C ASP A 150 2.92 -29.62 -14.90
N THR A 151 3.89 -29.75 -14.02
CA THR A 151 3.78 -30.55 -12.79
C THR A 151 4.21 -29.76 -11.57
N LEU A 152 3.48 -29.93 -10.46
CA LEU A 152 3.81 -29.40 -9.15
C LEU A 152 4.68 -30.38 -8.37
N TYR A 153 5.67 -29.88 -7.69
CA TYR A 153 6.56 -30.61 -6.78
C TYR A 153 6.31 -30.08 -5.37
N ILE A 154 6.12 -30.98 -4.42
CA ILE A 154 5.69 -30.64 -3.06
C ILE A 154 6.68 -31.20 -2.06
N SER A 155 7.01 -30.41 -1.07
CA SER A 155 7.65 -30.88 0.16
C SER A 155 6.69 -30.66 1.32
N ASP A 156 6.40 -31.72 2.05
CA ASP A 156 5.52 -31.67 3.22
C ASP A 156 6.26 -31.25 4.50
N ARG A 157 7.59 -31.33 4.45
CA ARG A 157 8.46 -31.05 5.60
C ARG A 157 9.75 -30.38 5.19
N ALA A 158 10.19 -29.40 6.00
CA ALA A 158 11.52 -28.83 5.92
C ALA A 158 12.16 -28.76 7.30
N GLU A 159 13.42 -29.13 7.42
CA GLU A 159 14.22 -28.95 8.61
C GLU A 159 15.06 -27.70 8.48
N VAL A 160 14.90 -26.76 9.43
CA VAL A 160 15.62 -25.49 9.45
C VAL A 160 16.61 -25.50 10.60
N LYS A 161 17.86 -25.11 10.30
CA LYS A 161 18.89 -24.89 11.31
C LYS A 161 19.41 -23.46 11.19
N ILE A 162 19.41 -22.73 12.31
CA ILE A 162 20.00 -21.40 12.46
C ILE A 162 21.24 -21.56 13.32
N ILE A 163 22.37 -21.08 12.83
CA ILE A 163 23.65 -21.02 13.55
C ILE A 163 23.92 -19.55 13.82
N TYR A 164 24.15 -19.21 15.08
CA TYR A 164 24.36 -17.83 15.48
C TYR A 164 25.37 -17.73 16.62
N ARG A 165 25.92 -16.55 16.77
CA ARG A 165 26.89 -16.22 17.81
C ARG A 165 26.33 -15.11 18.70
N LEU A 166 26.39 -15.31 20.00
CA LEU A 166 26.06 -14.28 20.97
C LEU A 166 27.23 -13.31 21.13
N SER A 167 26.92 -12.01 21.12
CA SER A 167 27.92 -11.03 21.51
C SER A 167 28.30 -11.21 22.99
N SER A 168 29.61 -11.22 23.26
CA SER A 168 30.12 -11.27 24.63
C SER A 168 29.96 -9.94 25.40
N GLU A 169 29.57 -8.88 24.69
CA GLU A 169 29.40 -7.57 25.28
C GLU A 169 28.07 -7.44 26.05
N LYS A 170 28.09 -6.66 27.11
CA LYS A 170 26.89 -6.31 27.85
C LYS A 170 25.97 -5.52 26.94
N LEU A 171 24.66 -5.85 26.96
CA LEU A 171 23.66 -5.09 26.20
C LEU A 171 23.77 -3.59 26.53
N PRO A 172 23.69 -2.71 25.50
CA PRO A 172 23.85 -1.28 25.68
C PRO A 172 22.68 -0.61 26.42
N PHE A 173 21.64 -1.35 26.74
CA PHE A 173 20.41 -0.83 27.32
C PHE A 173 20.43 -0.84 28.85
N PRO A 174 19.78 0.16 29.51
CA PRO A 174 19.68 0.18 30.95
C PRO A 174 18.76 -0.95 31.46
N GLU A 175 19.14 -1.60 32.56
CA GLU A 175 18.31 -2.59 33.24
C GLU A 175 16.98 -2.00 33.75
N ASN A 176 17.03 -0.74 34.17
CA ASN A 176 15.87 0.03 34.65
C ASN A 176 15.71 1.29 33.79
N PRO A 177 14.82 1.29 32.78
CA PRO A 177 14.55 2.46 31.97
C PRO A 177 14.12 3.67 32.81
N THR A 178 14.72 4.81 32.54
CA THR A 178 14.41 6.07 33.26
C THR A 178 13.29 6.84 32.59
N TYR A 179 13.25 6.79 31.25
CA TYR A 179 12.25 7.43 30.40
C TYR A 179 11.74 6.45 29.36
N ASP A 180 10.49 6.65 28.93
CA ASP A 180 9.84 5.90 27.87
C ASP A 180 9.82 6.66 26.56
N MET A 181 9.79 8.01 26.63
CA MET A 181 9.58 8.88 25.47
C MET A 181 10.48 10.11 25.52
N VAL A 182 10.95 10.53 24.34
CA VAL A 182 11.56 11.84 24.13
C VAL A 182 10.77 12.66 23.11
N ILE A 183 10.55 13.93 23.41
CA ILE A 183 10.04 14.94 22.47
C ILE A 183 11.20 15.79 22.00
N ILE A 184 11.47 15.77 20.69
CA ILE A 184 12.56 16.52 20.06
C ILE A 184 11.96 17.66 19.25
N ALA A 185 12.36 18.90 19.55
CA ALA A 185 11.88 20.09 18.84
C ALA A 185 12.84 21.27 18.99
N PRO A 186 12.69 22.35 18.19
CA PRO A 186 13.35 23.62 18.47
C PRO A 186 12.95 24.15 19.85
N LYS A 187 13.87 24.83 20.51
CA LYS A 187 13.63 25.41 21.85
C LYS A 187 12.42 26.36 21.88
N GLU A 188 12.14 27.03 20.80
CA GLU A 188 10.97 27.93 20.67
C GLU A 188 9.62 27.21 20.86
N PHE A 189 9.55 25.88 20.65
CA PHE A 189 8.34 25.08 20.84
C PHE A 189 8.23 24.46 22.24
N GLU A 190 9.20 24.64 23.11
CA GLU A 190 9.27 24.02 24.43
C GLU A 190 8.04 24.31 25.28
N LYS A 191 7.63 25.59 25.40
CA LYS A 191 6.54 25.99 26.30
C LYS A 191 5.22 25.27 26.07
N PRO A 192 4.66 25.16 24.84
CA PRO A 192 3.46 24.36 24.59
C PRO A 192 3.71 22.85 24.75
N LEU A 193 4.92 22.34 24.42
CA LEU A 193 5.24 20.94 24.53
C LEU A 193 5.41 20.45 25.97
N GLN A 194 5.78 21.32 26.91
CA GLN A 194 5.81 20.96 28.34
C GLN A 194 4.43 20.53 28.88
N LYS A 195 3.32 21.00 28.30
CA LYS A 195 1.98 20.51 28.64
C LYS A 195 1.80 19.04 28.24
N LEU A 196 2.31 18.66 27.06
CA LEU A 196 2.28 17.29 26.60
C LEU A 196 3.20 16.40 27.45
N VAL A 197 4.39 16.88 27.78
CA VAL A 197 5.31 16.18 28.71
C VAL A 197 4.62 15.89 30.04
N ALA A 198 3.97 16.88 30.62
CA ALA A 198 3.25 16.71 31.90
C ALA A 198 2.12 15.69 31.75
N HIS A 199 1.29 15.81 30.74
CA HIS A 199 0.19 14.88 30.48
C HIS A 199 0.64 13.44 30.30
N LYS A 200 1.70 13.20 29.53
CA LYS A 200 2.25 11.86 29.33
C LYS A 200 2.81 11.26 30.64
N ASN A 201 3.50 12.07 31.40
CA ASN A 201 4.00 11.65 32.72
C ASN A 201 2.87 11.30 33.69
N GLU A 202 1.76 12.05 33.68
CA GLU A 202 0.57 11.76 34.50
C GLU A 202 -0.04 10.41 34.12
N HIS A 203 0.03 10.00 32.85
CA HIS A 203 -0.48 8.71 32.35
C HIS A 203 0.58 7.61 32.30
N GLY A 204 1.69 7.76 33.02
CA GLY A 204 2.71 6.71 33.19
C GLY A 204 3.69 6.56 32.02
N VAL A 205 3.61 7.39 30.98
CA VAL A 205 4.59 7.44 29.88
C VAL A 205 5.66 8.46 30.27
N LYS A 206 6.74 8.02 30.90
CA LYS A 206 7.82 8.89 31.38
C LYS A 206 8.49 9.63 30.22
N THR A 207 8.21 10.92 30.13
CA THR A 207 8.56 11.74 28.96
C THR A 207 9.45 12.90 29.34
N PHE A 208 10.43 13.22 28.50
CA PHE A 208 11.24 14.44 28.60
C PHE A 208 11.33 15.17 27.26
N PHE A 209 11.65 16.46 27.34
CA PHE A 209 11.87 17.32 26.19
C PHE A 209 13.36 17.52 25.94
N LYS A 210 13.80 17.46 24.65
CA LYS A 210 15.17 17.74 24.25
C LYS A 210 15.20 18.77 23.13
N PRO A 211 15.79 19.96 23.37
CA PRO A 211 15.93 20.98 22.32
C PRO A 211 16.93 20.56 21.24
N LEU A 212 16.62 20.86 19.99
CA LEU A 212 17.49 20.59 18.84
C LEU A 212 18.85 21.30 18.95
N GLU A 213 18.86 22.50 19.49
CA GLU A 213 20.06 23.31 19.65
C GLU A 213 21.09 22.61 20.56
N GLU A 214 20.63 21.92 21.59
CA GLU A 214 21.48 21.10 22.44
C GLU A 214 22.00 19.87 21.72
N ILE A 215 21.13 19.15 20.97
CA ILE A 215 21.55 18.00 20.19
C ILE A 215 22.68 18.36 19.22
N TYR A 216 22.52 19.46 18.50
CA TYR A 216 23.55 19.90 17.53
C TYR A 216 24.89 20.23 18.17
N SER A 217 24.91 20.73 19.41
CA SER A 217 26.13 21.03 20.14
C SER A 217 26.77 19.80 20.76
N GLU A 218 25.96 18.85 21.28
CA GLU A 218 26.42 17.65 21.95
C GLU A 218 26.92 16.58 20.97
N TYR A 219 26.27 16.44 19.82
CA TYR A 219 26.54 15.40 18.82
C TYR A 219 27.30 15.93 17.60
N SER A 220 28.45 16.57 17.83
CA SER A 220 29.28 17.21 16.80
C SER A 220 29.85 16.25 15.76
N LYS A 221 29.92 14.92 16.05
CA LYS A 221 30.47 13.89 15.17
C LYS A 221 29.52 13.48 14.03
N GLY A 222 28.21 13.80 14.12
CA GLY A 222 27.27 13.50 13.04
C GLY A 222 27.61 14.28 11.77
N ARG A 223 27.52 13.63 10.61
CA ARG A 223 27.85 14.19 9.27
C ARG A 223 27.02 15.43 8.97
N ASP A 224 25.74 15.40 9.34
CA ASP A 224 24.79 16.50 9.16
C ASP A 224 23.77 16.57 10.32
N LYS A 225 22.84 17.51 10.25
CA LYS A 225 21.84 17.70 11.31
C LYS A 225 20.91 16.48 11.50
N PRO A 226 20.39 15.81 10.45
CA PRO A 226 19.63 14.57 10.63
C PRO A 226 20.41 13.51 11.38
N GLU A 227 21.67 13.26 11.02
CA GLU A 227 22.48 12.24 11.68
C GLU A 227 22.77 12.56 13.15
N LYS A 228 23.00 13.84 13.49
CA LYS A 228 23.13 14.27 14.88
C LYS A 228 21.91 13.91 15.72
N ILE A 229 20.70 14.04 15.14
CA ILE A 229 19.47 13.63 15.81
C ILE A 229 19.41 12.10 15.95
N LYS A 230 19.74 11.34 14.91
CA LYS A 230 19.78 9.87 14.96
C LYS A 230 20.76 9.36 16.02
N LEU A 231 21.95 9.94 16.10
CA LEU A 231 22.96 9.62 17.13
C LEU A 231 22.47 9.98 18.55
N PHE A 232 21.76 11.10 18.71
CA PHE A 232 21.12 11.43 19.99
C PHE A 232 20.07 10.37 20.37
N ILE A 233 19.21 9.97 19.42
CA ILE A 233 18.18 8.95 19.66
C ILE A 233 18.84 7.65 20.11
N LYS A 234 19.90 7.19 19.41
CA LYS A 234 20.71 6.04 19.83
C LYS A 234 21.16 6.17 21.28
N SER A 235 21.80 7.30 21.59
CA SER A 235 22.28 7.58 22.97
C SER A 235 21.14 7.60 24.00
N ALA A 236 19.97 8.12 23.63
CA ALA A 236 18.81 8.14 24.52
C ALA A 236 18.22 6.73 24.75
N VAL A 237 18.26 5.89 23.75
CA VAL A 237 17.92 4.46 23.88
C VAL A 237 18.88 3.78 24.86
N GLU A 238 20.18 3.97 24.68
CA GLU A 238 21.22 3.32 25.49
C GLU A 238 21.27 3.83 26.93
N LYS A 239 21.01 5.14 27.12
CA LYS A 239 21.13 5.77 28.44
C LYS A 239 19.83 5.71 29.24
N TYR A 240 18.70 5.90 28.58
CA TYR A 240 17.40 6.08 29.24
C TYR A 240 16.41 4.96 29.00
N GLY A 241 16.63 4.14 27.95
CA GLY A 241 15.77 3.04 27.58
C GLY A 241 14.49 3.47 26.84
N ILE A 242 14.51 4.63 26.16
CA ILE A 242 13.34 5.16 25.47
C ILE A 242 12.80 4.18 24.41
N LYS A 243 11.48 4.22 24.22
CA LYS A 243 10.76 3.43 23.21
C LYS A 243 10.06 4.32 22.19
N TYR A 244 9.70 5.55 22.58
CA TYR A 244 8.95 6.49 21.75
C TYR A 244 9.78 7.73 21.44
N VAL A 245 9.69 8.19 20.20
CA VAL A 245 10.31 9.43 19.74
C VAL A 245 9.27 10.27 19.02
N LEU A 246 8.98 11.45 19.54
CA LEU A 246 8.11 12.42 18.88
C LEU A 246 8.96 13.58 18.33
N LEU A 247 9.00 13.68 16.99
CA LEU A 247 9.63 14.78 16.29
C LEU A 247 8.63 15.91 16.08
N VAL A 248 8.94 17.13 16.53
CA VAL A 248 8.03 18.27 16.36
C VAL A 248 8.69 19.39 15.55
N GLY A 249 8.19 19.57 14.34
CA GLY A 249 8.67 20.59 13.41
C GLY A 249 8.56 20.14 11.94
N GLY A 250 8.03 21.03 11.12
CA GLY A 250 7.91 20.89 9.67
C GLY A 250 8.63 22.06 8.96
N LEU A 251 8.21 22.38 7.73
CA LEU A 251 8.68 23.57 7.02
C LEU A 251 8.29 24.86 7.77
N LYS A 252 9.14 25.89 7.74
CA LYS A 252 8.88 27.16 8.40
C LYS A 252 7.84 28.05 7.71
N SER A 253 7.55 27.80 6.43
CA SER A 253 6.64 28.63 5.65
C SER A 253 5.65 27.81 4.81
N MET A 254 4.40 28.26 4.81
CA MET A 254 3.35 27.74 3.91
C MET A 254 3.41 28.39 2.52
N ILE A 255 4.03 29.53 2.38
CA ILE A 255 4.10 30.26 1.11
C ILE A 255 5.27 29.76 0.28
N TYR A 256 6.47 29.85 0.84
CA TYR A 256 7.68 29.34 0.21
C TYR A 256 8.64 28.83 1.27
N ALA A 257 9.18 27.64 1.05
CA ALA A 257 10.28 27.10 1.83
C ALA A 257 11.12 26.19 0.92
N LYS A 258 12.43 26.23 1.10
CA LYS A 258 13.34 25.33 0.41
C LYS A 258 13.27 23.94 1.06
N PRO A 259 12.76 22.90 0.37
CA PRO A 259 12.55 21.62 1.01
C PRO A 259 13.86 20.83 1.22
N LYS A 260 14.83 21.00 0.34
CA LYS A 260 16.05 20.21 0.24
C LYS A 260 17.27 21.13 0.05
N ASP A 261 18.31 20.93 0.85
CA ASP A 261 19.53 21.75 0.84
C ASP A 261 20.61 21.15 -0.05
N ASN A 262 20.79 19.83 0.06
CA ASN A 262 21.70 19.03 -0.73
C ASN A 262 20.95 17.83 -1.32
N VAL A 263 21.68 16.80 -1.70
CA VAL A 263 21.03 15.60 -2.29
C VAL A 263 20.02 14.98 -1.33
N ASN A 264 20.32 14.89 -0.02
CA ASN A 264 19.55 14.11 0.94
C ASN A 264 19.16 14.82 2.23
N GLU A 265 19.55 16.07 2.42
CA GLU A 265 19.26 16.83 3.62
C GLU A 265 18.17 17.88 3.39
N GLY A 266 17.25 18.00 4.34
CA GLY A 266 16.30 19.09 4.44
C GLY A 266 16.45 19.79 5.79
N SER A 267 17.27 20.82 5.88
CA SER A 267 17.54 21.60 7.10
C SER A 267 17.17 23.07 6.94
N SER A 268 17.55 23.70 5.83
CA SER A 268 17.24 25.11 5.57
C SER A 268 15.74 25.28 5.31
N GLY A 269 15.10 26.19 6.04
CA GLY A 269 13.67 26.38 5.96
C GLY A 269 12.84 25.35 6.73
N TRP A 270 13.48 24.48 7.52
CA TRP A 270 12.85 23.52 8.42
C TRP A 270 13.00 23.95 9.89
N HIS A 271 11.98 23.63 10.70
CA HIS A 271 12.08 23.68 12.16
C HIS A 271 12.85 22.47 12.68
N LEU A 272 12.51 21.28 12.21
CA LEU A 272 13.22 20.04 12.47
C LEU A 272 13.56 19.37 11.12
N PRO A 273 14.84 19.03 10.88
CA PRO A 273 15.28 18.52 9.60
C PRO A 273 14.69 17.15 9.25
N VAL A 274 14.75 16.82 7.97
CA VAL A 274 14.32 15.54 7.42
C VAL A 274 15.47 14.85 6.69
N ARG A 275 15.36 13.53 6.53
CA ARG A 275 16.20 12.75 5.63
C ARG A 275 15.43 12.45 4.36
N TYR A 276 16.04 12.71 3.20
CA TYR A 276 15.55 12.27 1.90
C TYR A 276 16.25 10.98 1.50
N THR A 277 15.50 10.03 0.96
CA THR A 277 16.02 8.81 0.35
C THR A 277 16.13 8.97 -1.15
N ASN A 278 16.91 8.14 -1.82
CA ASN A 278 17.17 8.23 -3.27
C ASN A 278 16.88 6.93 -4.01
N LEU A 279 15.81 6.28 -3.64
CA LEU A 279 15.34 5.12 -4.37
C LEU A 279 14.93 5.52 -5.79
N ARG A 280 15.40 4.77 -6.79
CA ARG A 280 14.92 4.94 -8.16
C ARG A 280 13.61 4.22 -8.34
N ASP A 281 12.64 5.02 -8.64
CA ASP A 281 11.33 4.58 -9.00
C ASP A 281 11.23 4.43 -10.52
N LYS A 282 11.23 3.19 -11.02
CA LYS A 282 10.94 2.87 -12.42
C LYS A 282 9.52 2.30 -12.49
N PRO A 283 8.51 3.11 -12.80
CA PRO A 283 7.22 2.52 -13.09
C PRO A 283 7.32 1.66 -14.36
N LYS A 284 6.83 0.43 -14.27
CA LYS A 284 6.72 -0.49 -15.43
C LYS A 284 5.76 -0.03 -16.52
N PHE A 285 5.20 1.19 -16.39
CA PHE A 285 4.20 1.70 -17.31
C PHE A 285 4.79 2.56 -18.41
N PRO A 286 4.34 2.38 -19.69
CA PRO A 286 4.85 3.14 -20.83
C PRO A 286 4.58 4.65 -20.75
N LEU A 287 3.87 5.13 -19.73
CA LEU A 287 3.54 6.53 -19.59
C LEU A 287 4.67 7.40 -19.07
N SER A 288 5.77 6.83 -18.58
CA SER A 288 6.81 7.70 -18.06
C SER A 288 8.13 6.99 -17.78
N GLU A 289 8.98 6.98 -18.77
CA GLU A 289 10.43 6.95 -18.51
C GLU A 289 10.90 8.08 -17.58
N ASN A 290 10.00 8.94 -17.13
CA ASN A 290 10.25 10.18 -16.43
C ASN A 290 9.47 10.34 -15.10
N LEU A 291 8.63 9.41 -14.71
CA LEU A 291 8.01 9.39 -13.40
C LEU A 291 8.94 8.69 -12.42
N PHE A 292 9.89 9.39 -11.90
CA PHE A 292 10.65 8.93 -10.75
C PHE A 292 10.47 9.92 -9.60
N ASP A 293 10.43 9.39 -8.41
CA ASP A 293 10.44 10.15 -7.19
C ASP A 293 11.90 10.55 -6.91
N PRO A 294 12.31 11.79 -7.14
CA PRO A 294 13.74 12.15 -7.14
C PRO A 294 14.34 12.22 -5.73
N GLY A 295 13.70 11.57 -4.78
CA GLY A 295 14.00 11.56 -3.36
C GLY A 295 12.77 11.99 -2.59
N PHE A 296 12.32 11.13 -1.70
CA PHE A 296 11.19 11.35 -0.81
C PHE A 296 11.66 11.37 0.64
N ILE A 297 10.85 11.92 1.53
CA ILE A 297 11.17 12.00 2.95
C ILE A 297 10.96 10.62 3.58
N SER A 298 11.95 10.18 4.39
CA SER A 298 11.82 9.01 5.25
C SER A 298 12.12 9.35 6.70
N ASP A 299 11.11 9.35 7.55
CA ASP A 299 11.30 9.47 9.00
C ASP A 299 11.71 8.13 9.63
N LEU A 300 11.59 7.01 8.90
CA LEU A 300 12.13 5.71 9.32
C LEU A 300 13.64 5.78 9.57
N TYR A 301 14.36 6.64 8.86
CA TYR A 301 15.77 6.94 9.11
C TYR A 301 16.10 7.20 10.58
N TYR A 302 15.21 7.88 11.30
CA TYR A 302 15.40 8.19 12.72
C TYR A 302 14.98 7.05 13.64
N ALA A 303 14.21 6.09 13.14
CA ALA A 303 13.69 4.98 13.93
C ALA A 303 14.54 3.71 13.80
N ASP A 304 15.15 3.50 12.66
CA ASP A 304 16.03 2.39 12.32
C ASP A 304 17.48 2.73 12.74
N ILE A 305 17.91 2.22 13.90
CA ILE A 305 19.13 2.68 14.61
C ILE A 305 20.22 1.60 14.63
N TYR A 306 19.81 0.34 14.77
CA TYR A 306 20.71 -0.80 14.92
C TYR A 306 20.49 -1.81 13.80
N LYS A 307 21.58 -2.42 13.38
CA LYS A 307 21.61 -3.59 12.51
C LYS A 307 22.16 -4.81 13.23
N GLU A 308 22.28 -5.92 12.53
CA GLU A 308 22.81 -7.16 13.05
C GLU A 308 24.09 -6.97 13.86
N GLY A 309 24.23 -7.68 14.97
CA GLY A 309 25.31 -7.49 15.92
C GLY A 309 25.13 -6.31 16.87
N GLY A 310 24.06 -5.51 16.75
CA GLY A 310 23.82 -4.30 17.54
C GLY A 310 24.64 -3.10 17.07
N GLU A 311 25.21 -3.15 15.89
CA GLU A 311 25.93 -2.06 15.28
C GLU A 311 24.99 -0.92 14.85
N PHE A 312 25.57 0.29 14.64
CA PHE A 312 24.80 1.43 14.15
C PHE A 312 24.37 1.21 12.68
N GLU A 313 23.08 1.39 12.39
CA GLU A 313 22.57 1.31 11.02
C GLU A 313 22.84 2.60 10.27
N ASP A 314 23.75 2.53 9.32
CA ASP A 314 24.12 3.62 8.43
C ASP A 314 23.38 3.49 7.10
N TRP A 315 22.54 4.46 6.78
CA TRP A 315 21.78 4.49 5.53
C TRP A 315 22.61 4.97 4.32
N ASP A 316 23.90 5.22 4.51
CA ASP A 316 24.89 5.57 3.48
C ASP A 316 26.18 4.78 3.79
N PRO A 317 26.12 3.44 3.72
CA PRO A 317 27.24 2.58 4.11
C PRO A 317 28.43 2.67 3.15
N ASN A 318 28.21 3.09 1.88
CA ASN A 318 29.25 3.31 0.90
C ASN A 318 29.93 4.69 1.02
N GLY A 319 29.34 5.61 1.80
CA GLY A 319 29.88 6.94 2.09
C GLY A 319 29.84 7.92 0.94
N ASP A 320 28.95 7.72 -0.04
CA ASP A 320 28.84 8.61 -1.20
C ASP A 320 27.99 9.86 -0.94
N GLY A 321 27.40 9.99 0.24
CA GLY A 321 26.51 11.06 0.65
C GLY A 321 25.10 10.95 0.13
N ILE A 322 24.74 9.80 -0.45
CA ILE A 322 23.39 9.49 -0.95
C ILE A 322 22.81 8.40 -0.06
N PHE A 323 21.77 8.71 0.68
CA PHE A 323 21.19 7.84 1.69
C PHE A 323 20.12 6.95 1.10
N SER A 324 20.19 5.65 1.39
CA SER A 324 19.27 4.64 0.87
C SER A 324 19.09 4.74 -0.65
N ALA A 325 20.22 4.59 -1.35
CA ALA A 325 20.26 4.59 -2.80
C ALA A 325 19.91 3.20 -3.35
N TRP A 326 18.76 3.08 -3.99
CA TRP A 326 18.28 1.83 -4.57
C TRP A 326 17.93 1.99 -6.05
N GLY A 327 18.45 1.08 -6.89
CA GLY A 327 18.06 0.96 -8.29
C GLY A 327 18.37 2.15 -9.19
N ARG A 328 19.28 3.05 -8.83
CA ARG A 328 19.65 4.23 -9.62
C ARG A 328 20.83 3.90 -10.57
N ASP A 329 20.76 4.41 -11.80
CA ASP A 329 21.87 4.29 -12.73
C ASP A 329 23.07 5.10 -12.25
N ASN A 330 24.26 4.53 -12.32
CA ASN A 330 25.52 5.14 -11.92
C ASN A 330 25.64 5.55 -10.44
N ILE A 331 24.81 4.98 -9.58
CA ILE A 331 24.89 5.10 -8.13
C ILE A 331 24.93 3.71 -7.56
N GLU A 332 25.88 3.45 -6.66
CA GLU A 332 25.95 2.19 -5.94
C GLU A 332 24.75 2.06 -5.00
N ASN A 333 24.12 0.90 -5.00
CA ASN A 333 22.97 0.67 -4.12
C ASN A 333 23.44 0.49 -2.67
N ASP A 334 22.73 1.10 -1.74
CA ASP A 334 22.85 0.88 -0.31
C ASP A 334 22.07 -0.39 0.08
N THR A 335 22.62 -1.53 -0.33
CA THR A 335 22.08 -2.83 0.05
C THR A 335 22.36 -3.12 1.52
N PHE A 336 21.56 -3.98 2.14
CA PHE A 336 21.69 -4.44 3.53
C PHE A 336 21.22 -3.47 4.64
N ILE A 337 20.60 -2.36 4.33
CA ILE A 337 19.84 -1.59 5.33
C ILE A 337 18.67 -2.45 5.79
N ASP A 338 18.51 -2.65 7.08
CA ASP A 338 17.51 -3.58 7.58
C ASP A 338 16.10 -2.98 7.68
N LEU A 339 15.99 -1.65 7.72
CA LEU A 339 14.74 -0.88 7.69
C LEU A 339 13.80 -1.15 8.87
N CYS A 340 14.26 -1.86 9.88
CA CYS A 340 13.43 -2.31 10.98
C CYS A 340 13.46 -1.29 12.12
N PRO A 341 12.30 -0.74 12.56
CA PRO A 341 12.31 0.30 13.57
C PRO A 341 12.70 -0.22 14.97
N ASP A 342 13.70 0.40 15.58
CA ASP A 342 14.14 0.18 16.97
C ASP A 342 13.39 1.06 17.98
N VAL A 343 12.75 2.11 17.52
CA VAL A 343 11.90 3.01 18.30
C VAL A 343 10.61 3.28 17.56
N MET A 344 9.53 3.51 18.30
CA MET A 344 8.26 3.95 17.73
C MET A 344 8.32 5.45 17.51
N LEU A 345 8.29 5.86 16.25
CA LEU A 345 8.52 7.25 15.87
C LEU A 345 7.28 7.85 15.18
N GLY A 346 7.01 9.11 15.50
CA GLY A 346 6.02 9.91 14.81
C GLY A 346 6.45 11.36 14.72
N ARG A 347 5.81 12.10 13.82
CA ARG A 347 6.11 13.52 13.58
C ARG A 347 4.86 14.39 13.70
N LEU A 348 5.01 15.54 14.34
CA LEU A 348 4.09 16.67 14.25
C LEU A 348 4.76 17.74 13.38
N ALA A 349 4.35 17.84 12.11
CA ALA A 349 4.99 18.72 11.13
C ALA A 349 4.63 20.21 11.32
N CYS A 350 4.62 20.70 12.55
CA CYS A 350 4.24 22.04 12.94
C CYS A 350 5.13 23.11 12.31
N ARG A 351 4.52 24.21 11.86
CA ARG A 351 5.18 25.34 11.21
C ARG A 351 5.31 26.56 12.12
N ASN A 352 4.67 26.55 13.26
CA ASN A 352 4.69 27.64 14.23
C ASN A 352 4.13 27.19 15.58
N ILE A 353 4.30 28.02 16.61
CA ILE A 353 3.86 27.77 17.98
C ILE A 353 2.33 27.50 18.06
N LYS A 354 1.52 28.24 17.28
CA LYS A 354 0.05 28.06 17.31
C LYS A 354 -0.36 26.66 16.81
N GLU A 355 0.32 26.12 15.81
CA GLU A 355 0.08 24.76 15.36
C GLU A 355 0.48 23.76 16.45
N VAL A 356 1.61 23.95 17.12
CA VAL A 356 2.02 23.12 18.25
C VAL A 356 0.97 23.13 19.36
N GLU A 357 0.50 24.32 19.75
CA GLU A 357 -0.58 24.45 20.76
C GLU A 357 -1.84 23.72 20.34
N THR A 358 -2.22 23.84 19.07
CA THR A 358 -3.42 23.16 18.52
C THR A 358 -3.32 21.65 18.63
N VAL A 359 -2.22 21.05 18.13
CA VAL A 359 -2.08 19.59 18.13
C VAL A 359 -1.85 19.02 19.52
N VAL A 360 -1.11 19.71 20.38
CA VAL A 360 -0.94 19.33 21.80
C VAL A 360 -2.29 19.30 22.52
N ASN A 361 -3.11 20.34 22.36
CA ASN A 361 -4.43 20.37 22.98
C ASN A 361 -5.33 19.26 22.42
N LYS A 362 -5.27 18.96 21.11
CA LYS A 362 -6.01 17.85 20.50
C LYS A 362 -5.62 16.51 21.11
N ILE A 363 -4.31 16.24 21.27
CA ILE A 363 -3.80 15.00 21.85
C ILE A 363 -4.31 14.85 23.29
N ILE A 364 -4.08 15.87 24.14
CA ILE A 364 -4.52 15.86 25.54
C ILE A 364 -6.03 15.65 25.66
N ASN A 365 -6.81 16.41 24.91
CA ASN A 365 -8.28 16.30 24.94
C ASN A 365 -8.76 14.94 24.45
N TYR A 366 -8.15 14.40 23.38
CA TYR A 366 -8.51 13.10 22.84
C TYR A 366 -8.23 11.99 23.86
N GLU A 367 -7.04 11.94 24.41
CA GLU A 367 -6.66 10.88 25.36
C GLU A 367 -7.50 10.92 26.64
N ASN A 368 -7.89 12.12 27.10
CA ASN A 368 -8.73 12.28 28.28
C ASN A 368 -10.21 11.97 28.04
N ASN A 369 -10.73 12.15 26.79
CA ASN A 369 -12.17 12.19 26.58
C ASN A 369 -12.70 11.12 25.59
N ALA A 370 -11.85 10.43 24.82
CA ALA A 370 -12.30 9.50 23.78
C ALA A 370 -12.76 8.15 24.32
N TYR A 371 -12.26 7.74 25.49
CA TYR A 371 -12.54 6.42 26.03
C TYR A 371 -14.04 6.19 26.25
N GLY A 372 -14.52 5.04 25.78
CA GLY A 372 -15.92 4.62 25.94
C GLY A 372 -16.95 5.43 25.15
N LYS A 373 -16.53 6.34 24.28
CA LYS A 373 -17.45 7.14 23.46
C LYS A 373 -17.96 6.35 22.25
N ASN A 374 -19.26 6.44 21.98
CA ASN A 374 -19.88 5.72 20.86
C ASN A 374 -19.31 6.10 19.49
N TRP A 375 -18.95 7.38 19.29
CA TRP A 375 -18.37 7.84 18.02
C TRP A 375 -17.03 7.15 17.71
N PHE A 376 -16.28 6.74 18.74
CA PHE A 376 -15.01 6.04 18.55
C PHE A 376 -15.20 4.66 17.91
N LYS A 377 -16.29 3.97 18.24
CA LYS A 377 -16.63 2.66 17.66
C LYS A 377 -17.22 2.76 16.25
N ARG A 378 -16.63 3.62 15.43
CA ARG A 378 -17.02 3.79 14.04
C ARG A 378 -15.78 3.87 13.17
N ILE A 379 -15.79 3.14 12.04
CA ILE A 379 -14.81 3.24 10.98
C ILE A 379 -15.46 3.72 9.70
N ILE A 380 -14.86 4.71 9.06
CA ILE A 380 -15.24 5.20 7.74
C ILE A 380 -14.24 4.62 6.74
N ALA A 381 -14.73 3.83 5.79
CA ALA A 381 -13.96 3.23 4.71
C ALA A 381 -14.35 3.85 3.37
N VAL A 382 -13.37 4.43 2.66
CA VAL A 382 -13.61 5.16 1.41
C VAL A 382 -12.73 4.59 0.31
N SER A 383 -13.31 4.24 -0.83
CA SER A 383 -12.56 3.83 -2.02
C SER A 383 -13.38 3.97 -3.30
N GLY A 384 -12.68 3.88 -4.41
CA GLY A 384 -13.24 3.74 -5.75
C GLY A 384 -12.67 2.51 -6.44
N ASP A 385 -12.86 2.45 -7.74
CA ASP A 385 -12.57 1.28 -8.55
C ASP A 385 -11.29 1.42 -9.42
N GLY A 386 -10.50 2.44 -9.17
CA GLY A 386 -9.28 2.68 -9.95
C GLY A 386 -9.54 3.21 -11.36
N PHE A 387 -8.53 3.13 -12.22
CA PHE A 387 -8.59 3.66 -13.57
C PHE A 387 -8.68 2.55 -14.62
N LEU A 388 -9.65 2.67 -15.51
CA LEU A 388 -9.83 1.78 -16.66
C LEU A 388 -9.04 2.31 -17.88
N ASP A 389 -7.72 2.34 -17.78
CA ASP A 389 -6.87 2.96 -18.80
C ASP A 389 -6.34 1.95 -19.82
N GLN A 390 -6.56 0.67 -19.61
CA GLN A 390 -5.96 -0.38 -20.41
C GLN A 390 -6.99 -1.20 -21.17
N TYR A 391 -6.56 -1.72 -22.31
CA TYR A 391 -7.34 -2.69 -23.05
C TYR A 391 -7.16 -4.08 -22.45
N ASP A 392 -8.26 -4.72 -22.08
CA ASP A 392 -8.28 -6.11 -21.63
C ASP A 392 -8.01 -7.07 -22.77
N LEU A 393 -8.38 -6.68 -23.98
CA LEU A 393 -8.24 -7.45 -25.18
C LEU A 393 -7.41 -6.69 -26.24
N ASN A 394 -6.46 -7.37 -26.84
CA ASN A 394 -5.76 -6.91 -28.03
C ASN A 394 -5.48 -8.13 -28.93
N ILE A 395 -6.28 -8.27 -29.99
CA ILE A 395 -6.26 -9.44 -30.88
C ILE A 395 -6.14 -8.97 -32.30
N THR A 396 -5.36 -9.70 -33.11
CA THR A 396 -5.30 -9.53 -34.56
C THR A 396 -5.99 -10.72 -35.26
N TRP A 397 -6.72 -10.43 -36.31
CA TRP A 397 -7.42 -11.40 -37.13
C TRP A 397 -7.14 -11.16 -38.61
N ASP A 398 -6.56 -12.15 -39.30
CA ASP A 398 -6.28 -12.11 -40.74
C ASP A 398 -7.50 -12.60 -41.53
N THR A 399 -8.06 -11.73 -42.36
CA THR A 399 -9.25 -12.01 -43.14
C THR A 399 -8.98 -12.28 -44.63
N LYS A 400 -7.69 -12.34 -45.04
CA LYS A 400 -7.32 -12.44 -46.46
C LYS A 400 -7.96 -13.60 -47.23
N ASN A 401 -8.20 -14.68 -46.51
CA ASN A 401 -8.77 -15.91 -47.11
C ASN A 401 -10.29 -16.02 -46.95
N LEU A 402 -10.95 -15.01 -46.40
CA LEU A 402 -12.38 -14.99 -46.27
C LEU A 402 -13.02 -14.45 -47.55
N PRO A 403 -14.21 -14.96 -47.95
CA PRO A 403 -14.98 -14.37 -49.05
C PRO A 403 -15.47 -12.97 -48.70
N ASP A 404 -15.77 -12.18 -49.75
CA ASP A 404 -16.49 -10.92 -49.57
C ASP A 404 -17.91 -11.23 -49.10
N GLY A 405 -18.46 -10.47 -48.21
CA GLY A 405 -19.77 -10.72 -47.64
C GLY A 405 -20.00 -9.98 -46.32
N GLU A 406 -21.13 -10.23 -45.69
CA GLU A 406 -21.54 -9.66 -44.44
C GLU A 406 -21.08 -10.56 -43.28
N TYR A 407 -20.56 -9.94 -42.23
CA TYR A 407 -20.05 -10.60 -41.03
C TYR A 407 -20.58 -9.91 -39.79
N THR A 408 -20.65 -10.68 -38.71
CA THR A 408 -21.03 -10.17 -37.38
C THR A 408 -19.94 -10.50 -36.37
N LEU A 409 -19.38 -9.48 -35.78
CA LEU A 409 -18.44 -9.61 -34.65
C LEU A 409 -19.26 -9.60 -33.36
N HIS A 410 -18.94 -10.53 -32.51
CA HIS A 410 -19.50 -10.63 -31.17
C HIS A 410 -18.37 -10.47 -30.13
N ALA A 411 -18.63 -9.79 -29.04
CA ALA A 411 -17.72 -9.66 -27.93
C ALA A 411 -18.47 -9.85 -26.61
N GLN A 412 -17.88 -10.59 -25.70
CA GLN A 412 -18.46 -10.88 -24.39
C GLN A 412 -17.36 -10.97 -23.33
N SER A 413 -17.58 -10.39 -22.19
CA SER A 413 -16.70 -10.49 -21.03
C SER A 413 -17.32 -11.34 -19.91
N PHE A 414 -16.47 -11.84 -19.02
CA PHE A 414 -16.85 -12.69 -17.90
C PHE A 414 -16.13 -12.20 -16.63
N ASN A 415 -16.81 -12.25 -15.51
CA ASN A 415 -16.22 -11.88 -14.24
C ASN A 415 -15.52 -13.09 -13.56
N ILE A 416 -14.92 -12.82 -12.41
CA ILE A 416 -14.23 -13.83 -11.61
C ILE A 416 -15.09 -15.05 -11.24
N ASN A 417 -16.40 -14.87 -11.13
CA ASN A 417 -17.32 -15.97 -10.84
C ASN A 417 -17.79 -16.73 -12.09
N GLY A 418 -17.25 -16.38 -13.26
CA GLY A 418 -17.66 -16.96 -14.54
C GLY A 418 -19.00 -16.44 -15.05
N THR A 419 -19.57 -15.40 -14.43
CA THR A 419 -20.81 -14.79 -14.92
C THR A 419 -20.52 -14.04 -16.22
N ALA A 420 -21.28 -14.32 -17.25
CA ALA A 420 -21.19 -13.67 -18.54
C ALA A 420 -21.90 -12.31 -18.52
N GLY A 421 -21.27 -11.32 -19.09
CA GLY A 421 -21.87 -10.04 -19.44
C GLY A 421 -22.74 -10.11 -20.71
N PRO A 422 -23.36 -9.01 -21.10
CA PRO A 422 -24.09 -8.93 -22.36
C PRO A 422 -23.15 -9.14 -23.56
N ILE A 423 -23.70 -9.68 -24.63
CA ILE A 423 -22.96 -9.82 -25.89
C ILE A 423 -23.08 -8.51 -26.66
N GLU A 424 -21.97 -7.90 -26.99
CA GLU A 424 -21.90 -6.80 -27.94
C GLU A 424 -21.81 -7.34 -29.36
N ILE A 425 -22.56 -6.73 -30.27
CA ILE A 425 -22.67 -7.19 -31.65
C ILE A 425 -22.33 -6.05 -32.60
N ILE A 426 -21.43 -6.32 -33.54
CA ILE A 426 -20.98 -5.37 -34.55
C ILE A 426 -21.11 -6.00 -35.93
N ASN A 427 -21.96 -5.45 -36.76
CA ASN A 427 -22.13 -5.91 -38.15
C ASN A 427 -21.16 -5.13 -39.08
N PHE A 428 -20.50 -5.85 -39.97
CA PHE A 428 -19.58 -5.25 -40.94
C PHE A 428 -19.57 -6.07 -42.24
N THR A 429 -19.10 -5.42 -43.31
CA THR A 429 -19.00 -6.04 -44.64
C THR A 429 -17.56 -6.09 -45.06
N ILE A 430 -17.09 -7.23 -45.51
CA ILE A 430 -15.83 -7.35 -46.24
C ILE A 430 -16.17 -7.21 -47.74
N ASP A 431 -15.63 -6.11 -48.36
CA ASP A 431 -15.77 -5.86 -49.79
C ASP A 431 -14.39 -5.36 -50.28
N ARG A 432 -13.67 -6.24 -50.97
CA ARG A 432 -12.32 -5.95 -51.45
C ARG A 432 -12.30 -5.06 -52.67
N SER A 433 -13.49 -4.85 -53.28
CA SER A 433 -13.64 -3.90 -54.41
C SER A 433 -13.73 -2.43 -53.97
N ARG A 434 -13.94 -2.20 -52.66
CA ARG A 434 -14.10 -0.87 -52.05
C ARG A 434 -13.24 -0.76 -50.81
N GLU A 435 -12.91 0.44 -50.45
CA GLU A 435 -12.35 0.73 -49.13
C GLU A 435 -13.41 0.39 -48.08
N THR A 436 -13.13 -0.58 -47.25
CA THR A 436 -14.12 -1.13 -46.31
C THR A 436 -14.44 -0.10 -45.24
N LYS A 437 -15.65 0.46 -45.31
CA LYS A 437 -16.19 1.29 -44.24
C LYS A 437 -16.86 0.37 -43.22
N LEU A 438 -16.33 0.34 -42.06
CA LEU A 438 -16.93 -0.36 -40.94
C LEU A 438 -17.89 0.61 -40.23
N THR A 439 -19.17 0.27 -40.22
CA THR A 439 -20.18 1.04 -39.49
C THR A 439 -20.59 0.23 -38.27
N PHE A 440 -20.31 0.77 -37.11
CA PHE A 440 -20.72 0.18 -35.85
C PHE A 440 -21.88 0.99 -35.29
N LYS A 441 -22.94 0.29 -34.95
CA LYS A 441 -23.99 0.87 -34.12
C LYS A 441 -23.95 0.14 -32.78
N HIS A 442 -23.64 0.87 -31.77
CA HIS A 442 -23.88 0.46 -30.40
C HIS A 442 -25.32 0.82 -30.00
N ASP A 443 -26.06 -0.13 -29.49
CA ASP A 443 -27.45 0.08 -29.07
C ASP A 443 -27.47 0.35 -27.56
N ASP A 444 -27.41 1.62 -27.19
CA ASP A 444 -27.43 2.05 -25.80
C ASP A 444 -28.68 1.61 -25.05
N ASN A 445 -29.77 1.32 -25.75
CA ASN A 445 -31.00 0.87 -25.14
C ASN A 445 -30.98 -0.60 -24.69
N LYS A 446 -29.97 -1.34 -25.09
CA LYS A 446 -29.78 -2.74 -24.65
C LYS A 446 -28.86 -2.90 -23.48
N ASN A 447 -28.34 -1.83 -22.99
CA ASN A 447 -27.55 -1.90 -21.77
C ASN A 447 -28.49 -2.07 -20.57
N PRO A 448 -28.57 -3.28 -19.99
CA PRO A 448 -29.67 -3.63 -19.08
C PRO A 448 -29.55 -3.02 -17.70
N ALA A 449 -28.65 -2.05 -17.48
CA ALA A 449 -28.21 -2.16 -16.16
C ALA A 449 -28.02 -0.92 -15.38
N LEU A 450 -28.43 0.21 -15.87
CA LEU A 450 -28.28 1.43 -15.11
C LEU A 450 -29.49 1.65 -14.19
N LYS A 451 -29.34 1.44 -12.90
CA LYS A 451 -30.36 1.71 -11.91
C LYS A 451 -29.98 2.86 -10.99
N ASP A 452 -31.01 3.48 -10.41
CA ASP A 452 -30.95 4.69 -9.61
C ASP A 452 -29.81 4.73 -8.58
N GLY A 453 -29.13 5.85 -8.58
CA GLY A 453 -28.16 6.22 -7.56
C GLY A 453 -26.71 5.88 -7.88
N TYR A 454 -26.42 5.33 -9.02
CA TYR A 454 -25.08 4.97 -9.40
C TYR A 454 -24.57 5.75 -10.62
N PRO A 455 -23.41 6.38 -10.53
CA PRO A 455 -22.85 7.14 -11.64
C PRO A 455 -22.14 6.22 -12.62
N ALA A 456 -22.83 5.25 -13.18
CA ALA A 456 -22.25 4.44 -14.22
C ALA A 456 -22.38 5.11 -15.59
N PRO A 457 -21.41 5.01 -16.48
CA PRO A 457 -21.45 5.64 -17.78
C PRO A 457 -22.58 5.09 -18.62
N PRO A 458 -23.16 5.88 -19.50
CA PRO A 458 -23.75 5.31 -20.70
C PRO A 458 -22.63 4.58 -21.42
N ILE A 459 -22.91 3.46 -21.99
CA ILE A 459 -22.01 2.81 -22.91
C ILE A 459 -21.65 3.84 -23.97
N ALA A 460 -20.37 3.95 -24.25
CA ALA A 460 -19.90 4.82 -25.32
C ALA A 460 -20.63 4.42 -26.61
N THR A 461 -21.40 5.34 -27.16
CA THR A 461 -22.07 5.15 -28.43
C THR A 461 -21.01 5.23 -29.53
N ILE A 462 -20.69 4.08 -30.07
CA ILE A 462 -19.82 4.01 -31.22
C ILE A 462 -20.71 4.01 -32.44
N VAL A 463 -20.68 5.08 -33.20
CA VAL A 463 -21.60 5.23 -34.30
C VAL A 463 -21.00 4.82 -35.63
N THR A 464 -19.75 5.13 -35.89
CA THR A 464 -19.10 4.84 -37.17
C THR A 464 -17.60 4.79 -37.01
N ILE A 465 -16.97 3.75 -37.54
CA ILE A 465 -15.52 3.61 -37.59
C ILE A 465 -15.10 3.54 -39.05
N SER A 466 -14.09 4.33 -39.38
CA SER A 466 -13.35 4.17 -40.64
C SER A 466 -12.11 3.32 -40.39
N PRO A 467 -11.57 2.60 -41.36
CA PRO A 467 -10.34 1.88 -41.21
C PRO A 467 -9.22 2.81 -40.69
N GLY A 468 -8.65 2.48 -39.56
CA GLY A 468 -7.60 3.26 -38.91
C GLY A 468 -8.07 4.28 -37.86
N ASP A 469 -9.35 4.45 -37.65
CA ASP A 469 -9.87 5.31 -36.59
C ASP A 469 -9.83 4.59 -35.27
N ASN A 470 -9.29 5.23 -34.27
CA ASN A 470 -9.42 4.79 -32.88
C ASN A 470 -10.85 5.05 -32.44
N LEU A 471 -11.48 4.05 -31.87
CA LEU A 471 -12.75 4.22 -31.17
C LEU A 471 -12.48 5.08 -29.95
N GLY A 472 -12.66 6.39 -30.11
CA GLY A 472 -12.40 7.33 -29.04
C GLY A 472 -13.40 7.14 -27.91
N TYR A 473 -12.90 7.03 -26.71
CA TYR A 473 -13.69 7.20 -25.49
C TYR A 473 -14.07 8.68 -25.25
N ASN A 474 -13.90 9.52 -26.26
CA ASN A 474 -13.92 10.97 -26.12
C ASN A 474 -15.31 11.58 -26.13
N ASP A 475 -16.33 10.83 -26.56
CA ASP A 475 -17.72 11.34 -26.64
C ASP A 475 -18.49 11.15 -25.34
N TYR A 476 -17.75 10.88 -24.27
CA TYR A 476 -18.31 10.52 -23.01
C TYR A 476 -18.48 11.76 -22.10
N THR A 477 -19.70 12.22 -21.91
CA THR A 477 -20.05 13.22 -20.89
C THR A 477 -20.64 12.54 -19.68
N TYR A 478 -19.90 12.58 -18.60
CA TYR A 478 -20.35 12.08 -17.30
C TYR A 478 -20.95 13.23 -16.45
N THR A 479 -22.16 13.05 -16.00
CA THR A 479 -22.81 13.97 -15.04
C THR A 479 -23.00 13.23 -13.70
N PRO A 480 -22.25 13.62 -12.65
CA PRO A 480 -22.40 13.00 -11.34
C PRO A 480 -23.83 13.07 -10.82
N GLY A 481 -24.39 11.97 -10.39
CA GLY A 481 -25.71 11.89 -9.79
C GLY A 481 -26.87 11.52 -10.72
N GLU A 482 -26.63 11.36 -12.02
CA GLU A 482 -27.68 10.96 -12.98
C GLU A 482 -27.70 9.47 -13.30
N ARG A 483 -27.15 8.64 -12.42
CA ARG A 483 -26.92 7.26 -12.76
C ARG A 483 -27.31 6.26 -11.74
N GLU A 484 -27.69 5.16 -12.28
CA GLU A 484 -28.23 4.02 -11.61
C GLU A 484 -27.26 2.87 -11.56
N ALA A 485 -27.30 2.11 -10.48
CA ALA A 485 -26.43 0.97 -10.30
C ALA A 485 -26.79 -0.16 -11.23
N TYR A 486 -25.78 -0.79 -11.77
CA TYR A 486 -25.89 -2.03 -12.48
C TYR A 486 -26.30 -3.17 -11.58
N CYS A 487 -27.17 -3.99 -12.06
CA CYS A 487 -27.62 -5.12 -11.28
C CYS A 487 -26.84 -6.38 -11.52
N ASN A 488 -26.34 -6.60 -12.71
CA ASN A 488 -25.87 -7.93 -13.09
C ASN A 488 -24.64 -7.94 -13.99
N ASP A 489 -23.96 -6.79 -14.24
CA ASP A 489 -23.35 -6.79 -15.50
C ASP A 489 -21.90 -6.49 -15.53
N ILE A 490 -21.32 -7.22 -16.36
CA ILE A 490 -20.03 -7.02 -16.95
C ILE A 490 -20.22 -6.19 -18.18
N PHE A 491 -19.52 -5.11 -18.24
CA PHE A 491 -19.59 -4.16 -19.30
C PHE A 491 -18.38 -4.32 -20.23
N HIS A 492 -18.56 -4.19 -21.51
CA HIS A 492 -17.48 -4.25 -22.46
C HIS A 492 -17.72 -3.37 -23.70
N TRP A 493 -16.68 -2.97 -24.33
CA TRP A 493 -16.70 -2.31 -25.64
C TRP A 493 -15.46 -2.71 -26.43
N ALA A 494 -15.49 -2.58 -27.73
CA ALA A 494 -14.42 -2.95 -28.61
C ALA A 494 -13.95 -1.77 -29.46
N ASP A 495 -12.65 -1.66 -29.62
CA ASP A 495 -11.99 -0.82 -30.61
C ASP A 495 -11.46 -1.72 -31.72
N ILE A 496 -11.81 -1.42 -32.98
CA ILE A 496 -11.46 -2.26 -34.10
C ILE A 496 -10.79 -1.41 -35.16
N SER A 497 -9.64 -1.84 -35.63
CA SER A 497 -8.97 -1.27 -36.79
C SER A 497 -8.71 -2.31 -37.85
N TYR A 498 -8.76 -1.89 -39.10
CA TYR A 498 -8.52 -2.75 -40.27
C TYR A 498 -7.43 -2.15 -41.15
N LYS A 499 -6.39 -2.94 -41.44
CA LYS A 499 -5.31 -2.55 -42.30
C LYS A 499 -4.80 -3.73 -43.12
N ASN A 500 -4.80 -3.64 -44.43
CA ASN A 500 -4.27 -4.67 -45.33
C ASN A 500 -4.87 -6.07 -45.10
N GLY A 501 -6.15 -6.17 -44.84
CA GLY A 501 -6.83 -7.44 -44.59
C GLY A 501 -6.66 -7.98 -43.17
N VAL A 502 -6.07 -7.22 -42.26
CA VAL A 502 -5.92 -7.61 -40.86
C VAL A 502 -6.76 -6.68 -39.99
N PHE A 503 -7.62 -7.25 -39.19
CA PHE A 503 -8.34 -6.57 -38.10
C PHE A 503 -7.52 -6.59 -36.84
N THR A 504 -7.44 -5.44 -36.16
CA THR A 504 -7.00 -5.35 -34.78
C THR A 504 -8.22 -5.04 -33.92
N ILE A 505 -8.53 -5.94 -33.00
CA ILE A 505 -9.66 -5.85 -32.10
C ILE A 505 -9.12 -5.55 -30.72
N ARG A 506 -9.53 -4.42 -30.14
CA ARG A 506 -9.21 -4.06 -28.77
C ARG A 506 -10.51 -3.95 -27.99
N GLY A 507 -10.52 -4.50 -26.81
CA GLY A 507 -11.68 -4.48 -25.93
C GLY A 507 -11.30 -4.07 -24.53
N LYS A 508 -12.23 -3.47 -23.84
CA LYS A 508 -12.20 -3.23 -22.41
C LYS A 508 -13.42 -3.85 -21.79
N SER A 509 -13.26 -4.32 -20.56
CA SER A 509 -14.34 -4.89 -19.78
C SER A 509 -14.26 -4.44 -18.34
N TYR A 510 -15.37 -4.46 -17.64
CA TYR A 510 -15.43 -4.18 -16.21
C TYR A 510 -16.67 -4.81 -15.58
N ASP A 511 -16.60 -5.09 -14.31
CA ASP A 511 -17.74 -5.45 -13.46
C ASP A 511 -17.99 -4.30 -12.47
N PRO A 512 -19.07 -3.54 -12.60
CA PRO A 512 -19.32 -2.34 -11.79
C PRO A 512 -19.76 -2.64 -10.35
N ARG A 513 -19.95 -3.90 -10.00
CA ARG A 513 -20.43 -4.30 -8.68
C ARG A 513 -19.33 -4.21 -7.64
N PRO A 514 -19.67 -4.03 -6.36
CA PRO A 514 -18.70 -4.14 -5.28
C PRO A 514 -17.90 -5.43 -5.32
N TYR A 515 -16.57 -5.34 -5.26
CA TYR A 515 -15.62 -6.44 -5.42
C TYR A 515 -15.66 -7.13 -6.81
N GLY A 516 -16.29 -6.49 -7.79
CA GLY A 516 -16.35 -7.02 -9.14
C GLY A 516 -15.03 -6.81 -9.88
N TYR A 517 -14.63 -7.76 -10.67
CA TYR A 517 -13.64 -7.60 -11.74
C TYR A 517 -13.81 -8.67 -12.81
N THR A 518 -13.35 -8.37 -14.02
CA THR A 518 -13.43 -9.26 -15.15
C THR A 518 -12.17 -10.11 -15.27
N THR A 519 -12.32 -11.33 -15.76
CA THR A 519 -11.23 -12.29 -15.88
C THR A 519 -11.00 -12.75 -17.31
N ASN A 520 -12.05 -12.70 -18.15
CA ASN A 520 -11.99 -13.23 -19.50
C ASN A 520 -12.76 -12.35 -20.47
N PHE A 521 -12.30 -12.40 -21.71
CA PHE A 521 -12.92 -11.73 -22.83
C PHE A 521 -12.95 -12.70 -24.02
N HIS A 522 -14.14 -12.95 -24.57
CA HIS A 522 -14.34 -13.76 -25.74
C HIS A 522 -14.77 -12.90 -26.92
N VAL A 523 -14.10 -13.06 -28.05
CA VAL A 523 -14.47 -12.46 -29.32
C VAL A 523 -14.64 -13.56 -30.35
N TRP A 524 -15.73 -13.50 -31.10
CA TRP A 524 -15.94 -14.38 -32.23
C TRP A 524 -16.65 -13.67 -33.38
N VAL A 525 -16.44 -14.15 -34.58
CA VAL A 525 -17.05 -13.59 -35.79
C VAL A 525 -17.84 -14.70 -36.50
N THR A 526 -19.04 -14.36 -36.92
CA THR A 526 -19.92 -15.25 -37.76
C THR A 526 -20.07 -14.65 -39.12
N ASP A 527 -20.24 -15.54 -40.15
CA ASP A 527 -20.68 -15.15 -41.46
C ASP A 527 -22.21 -14.98 -41.52
N SER A 528 -22.75 -14.67 -42.70
CA SER A 528 -24.19 -14.49 -42.94
C SER A 528 -25.03 -15.70 -42.60
N ASP A 529 -24.47 -16.89 -42.66
CA ASP A 529 -25.14 -18.16 -42.32
C ASP A 529 -25.04 -18.51 -40.82
N GLY A 530 -24.40 -17.63 -40.02
CA GLY A 530 -24.22 -17.82 -38.60
C GLY A 530 -23.07 -18.77 -38.23
N LYS A 531 -22.25 -19.17 -39.20
CA LYS A 531 -21.08 -20.01 -38.97
C LYS A 531 -19.95 -19.20 -38.39
N VAL A 532 -19.31 -19.68 -37.29
CA VAL A 532 -18.15 -19.07 -36.70
C VAL A 532 -16.95 -19.20 -37.65
N VAL A 533 -16.41 -18.07 -38.08
CA VAL A 533 -15.23 -17.95 -38.95
C VAL A 533 -13.98 -17.52 -38.20
N PHE A 534 -14.14 -16.98 -37.03
CA PHE A 534 -13.07 -16.59 -36.15
C PHE A 534 -13.51 -16.69 -34.67
N SER A 535 -12.63 -17.10 -33.81
CA SER A 535 -12.87 -17.10 -32.37
C SER A 535 -11.56 -16.92 -31.62
N ALA A 536 -11.54 -16.03 -30.63
CA ALA A 536 -10.38 -15.81 -29.79
C ALA A 536 -10.81 -15.49 -28.35
N TRP A 537 -10.01 -15.96 -27.43
CA TRP A 537 -10.17 -15.70 -26.01
C TRP A 537 -8.98 -14.91 -25.49
N ARG A 538 -9.26 -13.94 -24.67
CA ARG A 538 -8.28 -13.32 -23.79
C ARG A 538 -8.60 -13.73 -22.37
N ASN A 539 -7.69 -14.48 -21.79
CA ASN A 539 -7.78 -14.90 -20.40
C ASN A 539 -6.96 -13.93 -19.55
N ASP A 540 -7.32 -13.87 -18.26
CA ASP A 540 -6.60 -13.03 -17.31
C ASP A 540 -6.68 -11.52 -17.64
N THR A 541 -7.86 -11.10 -18.11
CA THR A 541 -8.17 -9.68 -18.21
C THR A 541 -8.40 -9.16 -16.82
N ARG A 542 -7.73 -8.07 -16.43
CA ARG A 542 -7.78 -7.55 -15.08
C ARG A 542 -8.13 -6.08 -15.07
N MET A 543 -9.02 -5.74 -14.16
CA MET A 543 -9.20 -4.36 -13.73
C MET A 543 -8.05 -3.96 -12.81
N TYR A 544 -7.66 -2.71 -12.91
CA TYR A 544 -6.33 -2.33 -12.48
C TYR A 544 -6.16 -2.10 -10.98
N TYR A 545 -7.13 -1.68 -10.25
CA TYR A 545 -7.02 -1.47 -8.81
C TYR A 545 -8.39 -1.35 -8.19
N GLU A 546 -8.59 -2.11 -7.14
CA GLU A 546 -9.87 -2.17 -6.46
C GLU A 546 -9.66 -1.86 -4.99
N GLY A 547 -9.80 -0.58 -4.63
CA GLY A 547 -9.68 -0.11 -3.25
C GLY A 547 -10.67 -0.78 -2.30
N GLU A 548 -11.72 -1.38 -2.83
CA GLU A 548 -12.71 -2.14 -2.09
C GLU A 548 -12.15 -3.42 -1.48
N TRP A 549 -11.25 -4.13 -2.20
CA TRP A 549 -10.55 -5.28 -1.65
C TRP A 549 -9.63 -4.90 -0.50
N THR A 550 -9.01 -3.72 -0.59
CA THR A 550 -8.14 -3.20 0.46
C THR A 550 -8.94 -2.72 1.68
N THR A 551 -10.03 -1.99 1.45
CA THR A 551 -10.83 -1.42 2.55
C THR A 551 -11.86 -2.36 3.14
N GLY A 552 -12.32 -3.37 2.39
CA GLY A 552 -13.48 -4.16 2.70
C GLY A 552 -13.31 -5.30 3.72
N GLU A 553 -14.34 -6.13 3.80
CA GLU A 553 -14.37 -7.30 4.71
C GLU A 553 -14.00 -8.61 4.04
N LYS A 554 -14.20 -8.72 2.72
CA LYS A 554 -13.98 -9.98 2.04
C LYS A 554 -12.52 -10.41 2.07
N PRO A 555 -12.24 -11.65 2.42
CA PRO A 555 -10.91 -12.22 2.25
C PRO A 555 -10.66 -12.46 0.76
N LEU A 556 -9.48 -12.04 0.33
CA LEU A 556 -8.92 -12.41 -0.95
C LEU A 556 -7.73 -13.34 -0.67
N LEU A 557 -7.76 -14.54 -1.26
CA LEU A 557 -6.68 -15.51 -1.05
C LEU A 557 -6.28 -15.69 0.43
N TYR A 558 -7.28 -15.86 1.29
CA TYR A 558 -7.10 -16.04 2.74
C TYR A 558 -6.64 -14.82 3.53
N ARG A 559 -6.53 -13.64 2.91
CA ARG A 559 -6.28 -12.37 3.58
C ARG A 559 -7.41 -11.39 3.31
N GLY A 560 -8.03 -10.84 4.36
CA GLY A 560 -9.09 -9.84 4.25
C GLY A 560 -8.57 -8.43 3.96
N GLY A 561 -9.45 -7.54 3.60
CA GLY A 561 -9.22 -6.10 3.66
C GLY A 561 -9.29 -5.56 5.10
N ALA A 562 -9.15 -4.24 5.27
CA ALA A 562 -9.06 -3.63 6.60
C ALA A 562 -10.27 -3.92 7.50
N LEU A 563 -11.49 -3.82 6.95
CA LEU A 563 -12.71 -4.06 7.72
C LEU A 563 -12.84 -5.50 8.23
N TYR A 564 -12.18 -6.46 7.58
CA TYR A 564 -12.16 -7.86 8.04
C TYR A 564 -11.49 -7.99 9.41
N TYR A 565 -10.41 -7.24 9.64
CA TYR A 565 -9.63 -7.28 10.89
C TYR A 565 -10.19 -6.38 11.99
N MET A 566 -11.03 -5.41 11.65
CA MET A 566 -11.61 -4.52 12.64
C MET A 566 -12.58 -5.26 13.57
N PRO A 567 -12.60 -4.90 14.88
CA PRO A 567 -13.53 -5.49 15.84
C PRO A 567 -14.99 -5.41 15.37
N LYS A 568 -15.76 -6.45 15.62
CA LYS A 568 -17.14 -6.60 15.10
C LYS A 568 -18.12 -5.58 15.64
N ASP A 569 -17.82 -4.96 16.79
CA ASP A 569 -18.63 -3.92 17.43
C ASP A 569 -18.40 -2.51 16.87
N PHE A 570 -17.51 -2.36 15.90
CA PHE A 570 -17.36 -1.11 15.17
C PHE A 570 -18.45 -0.97 14.10
N GLU A 571 -19.14 0.17 14.11
CA GLU A 571 -20.01 0.59 13.00
C GLU A 571 -19.17 0.84 11.73
N ARG A 572 -19.60 0.28 10.61
CA ARG A 572 -18.93 0.40 9.32
C ARG A 572 -19.66 1.38 8.42
N GLU A 573 -19.14 2.59 8.25
CA GLU A 573 -19.62 3.52 7.22
C GLU A 573 -18.78 3.34 5.95
N ILE A 574 -19.35 2.70 4.95
CA ILE A 574 -18.68 2.31 3.72
C ILE A 574 -19.10 3.27 2.61
N LEU A 575 -18.18 4.12 2.18
CA LEU A 575 -18.35 5.07 1.08
C LEU A 575 -17.53 4.58 -0.12
N TRP A 576 -18.10 3.72 -0.92
CA TRP A 576 -17.50 3.24 -2.16
C TRP A 576 -18.16 3.88 -3.37
N ALA A 577 -17.37 4.07 -4.45
CA ALA A 577 -17.92 4.48 -5.72
C ALA A 577 -18.85 3.40 -6.30
N SER A 578 -18.48 2.12 -6.13
CA SER A 578 -19.25 0.96 -6.60
C SER A 578 -20.58 0.74 -5.87
N ASN A 579 -20.73 1.21 -4.63
CA ASN A 579 -22.01 1.14 -3.92
C ASN A 579 -22.85 2.44 -4.00
N GLY A 580 -22.39 3.41 -4.79
CA GLY A 580 -23.07 4.68 -5.02
C GLY A 580 -23.04 5.67 -3.85
N LYS A 581 -22.30 5.37 -2.77
CA LYS A 581 -22.23 6.26 -1.59
C LYS A 581 -21.09 7.27 -1.66
N LEU A 582 -20.07 7.05 -2.49
CA LEU A 582 -19.02 8.00 -2.77
C LEU A 582 -19.32 8.71 -4.10
N ARG A 583 -19.81 9.92 -4.04
CA ARG A 583 -20.14 10.77 -5.20
C ARG A 583 -19.30 12.04 -5.25
N GLY A 584 -18.62 12.36 -4.15
CA GLY A 584 -17.76 13.53 -4.06
C GLY A 584 -17.40 13.93 -2.64
N ILE A 585 -16.74 15.08 -2.53
CA ILE A 585 -16.20 15.62 -1.28
C ILE A 585 -17.25 15.72 -0.17
N SER A 586 -18.48 16.09 -0.51
CA SER A 586 -19.54 16.29 0.50
C SER A 586 -19.88 15.00 1.25
N ASP A 587 -19.82 13.84 0.60
CA ASP A 587 -20.13 12.57 1.25
C ASP A 587 -19.07 12.25 2.32
N VAL A 588 -17.80 12.45 2.00
CA VAL A 588 -16.68 12.23 2.94
C VAL A 588 -16.69 13.25 4.08
N VAL A 589 -16.92 14.55 3.79
CA VAL A 589 -17.04 15.61 4.80
C VAL A 589 -18.20 15.32 5.76
N ASN A 590 -19.35 14.94 5.22
CA ASN A 590 -20.53 14.61 6.04
C ASN A 590 -20.30 13.39 6.93
N ALA A 591 -19.60 12.36 6.43
CA ALA A 591 -19.24 11.20 7.22
C ALA A 591 -18.26 11.56 8.34
N LEU A 592 -17.18 12.29 8.03
CA LEU A 592 -16.18 12.72 9.01
C LEU A 592 -16.79 13.64 10.09
N ASN A 593 -17.71 14.54 9.73
CA ASN A 593 -18.33 15.46 10.69
C ASN A 593 -19.19 14.77 11.77
N LYS A 594 -19.62 13.53 11.53
CA LYS A 594 -20.26 12.71 12.56
C LYS A 594 -19.25 12.18 13.60
N GLY A 595 -17.96 12.12 13.23
CA GLY A 595 -16.89 11.55 14.03
C GLY A 595 -16.70 10.05 13.80
N ALA A 596 -15.48 9.56 14.05
CA ALA A 596 -15.14 8.15 13.94
C ALA A 596 -13.87 7.86 14.74
N GLY A 597 -13.62 6.60 15.10
CA GLY A 597 -12.32 6.14 15.64
C GLY A 597 -11.28 5.99 14.54
N PHE A 598 -11.71 5.56 13.35
CA PHE A 598 -10.82 5.37 12.20
C PHE A 598 -11.43 5.95 10.91
N PHE A 599 -10.55 6.49 10.08
CA PHE A 599 -10.85 6.92 8.74
C PHE A 599 -9.85 6.26 7.79
N PHE A 600 -10.29 5.29 7.02
CA PHE A 600 -9.47 4.60 6.04
C PHE A 600 -9.92 4.93 4.63
N ILE A 601 -8.98 5.37 3.83
CA ILE A 601 -9.20 5.81 2.47
C ILE A 601 -8.13 5.15 1.59
N SER A 602 -8.52 4.40 0.57
CA SER A 602 -7.62 3.67 -0.33
C SER A 602 -7.95 4.00 -1.77
N GLY A 603 -6.96 4.52 -2.51
CA GLY A 603 -7.09 4.97 -3.90
C GLY A 603 -5.89 5.82 -4.33
N HIS A 604 -6.12 6.86 -5.10
CA HIS A 604 -5.07 7.72 -5.64
C HIS A 604 -4.92 9.01 -4.85
N GLY A 605 -3.67 9.42 -4.65
CA GLY A 605 -3.35 10.60 -3.87
C GLY A 605 -2.36 11.55 -4.54
N SER A 606 -2.33 12.76 -4.03
CA SER A 606 -1.30 13.77 -4.23
C SER A 606 -1.22 14.61 -2.95
N PRO A 607 -0.25 15.51 -2.82
CA PRO A 607 -0.20 16.38 -1.65
C PRO A 607 -1.47 17.21 -1.43
N ASN A 608 -2.24 17.48 -2.49
CA ASN A 608 -3.45 18.30 -2.42
C ASN A 608 -4.74 17.49 -2.28
N VAL A 609 -4.83 16.30 -2.86
CA VAL A 609 -6.11 15.63 -3.07
C VAL A 609 -5.96 14.11 -2.97
N TRP A 610 -6.98 13.50 -2.38
CA TRP A 610 -7.28 12.11 -2.60
C TRP A 610 -8.49 11.99 -3.52
N ALA A 611 -8.35 11.13 -4.53
CA ALA A 611 -9.37 10.85 -5.51
C ALA A 611 -9.27 9.40 -5.97
N ASP A 612 -10.36 8.89 -6.51
CA ASP A 612 -10.40 7.61 -7.17
C ASP A 612 -11.31 7.70 -8.40
N HIS A 613 -11.77 6.59 -8.89
CA HIS A 613 -12.54 6.51 -10.11
C HIS A 613 -13.87 5.80 -9.90
N TYR A 614 -14.87 6.18 -10.71
CA TYR A 614 -16.11 5.40 -10.77
C TYR A 614 -15.89 4.13 -11.59
N PRO A 615 -16.47 3.00 -11.18
CA PRO A 615 -16.37 1.78 -11.95
C PRO A 615 -16.97 1.96 -13.34
N GLY A 616 -16.30 1.38 -14.31
CA GLY A 616 -16.83 1.32 -15.66
C GLY A 616 -16.77 2.59 -16.47
N ILE A 617 -16.14 3.65 -16.03
CA ILE A 617 -15.93 4.83 -16.84
C ILE A 617 -14.62 4.70 -17.62
N PRO A 618 -14.69 4.52 -18.95
CA PRO A 618 -13.50 4.46 -19.78
C PRO A 618 -12.82 5.83 -19.89
N GLY A 619 -11.54 5.83 -20.23
CA GLY A 619 -10.81 7.04 -20.53
C GLY A 619 -9.59 7.27 -19.66
N ASN A 620 -9.18 8.52 -19.57
CA ASN A 620 -8.01 8.90 -18.80
C ASN A 620 -8.36 9.17 -17.31
N ARG A 621 -7.34 9.46 -16.51
CA ARG A 621 -7.47 9.74 -15.09
C ARG A 621 -8.44 10.86 -14.71
N LEU A 622 -8.81 11.72 -15.66
CA LEU A 622 -9.73 12.84 -15.41
C LEU A 622 -11.19 12.47 -15.72
N SER A 623 -11.40 11.50 -16.61
CA SER A 623 -12.72 10.99 -16.95
C SER A 623 -13.24 10.09 -15.84
N GLY A 624 -14.39 10.40 -15.28
CA GLY A 624 -14.98 9.60 -14.18
C GLY A 624 -14.27 9.70 -12.84
N GLN A 625 -13.38 10.66 -12.65
CA GLN A 625 -12.73 10.86 -11.36
C GLN A 625 -13.73 11.29 -10.30
N VAL A 626 -13.70 10.61 -9.16
CA VAL A 626 -14.38 11.01 -7.93
C VAL A 626 -13.38 11.56 -6.92
N VAL A 627 -13.53 12.81 -6.55
CA VAL A 627 -12.70 13.42 -5.50
C VAL A 627 -13.36 13.19 -4.15
N GLY A 628 -12.69 12.42 -3.28
CA GLY A 628 -13.18 12.16 -1.95
C GLY A 628 -12.89 13.30 -0.96
N LEU A 629 -11.68 13.85 -0.97
CA LEU A 629 -11.31 14.96 -0.08
C LEU A 629 -10.10 15.72 -0.66
N SER A 630 -9.95 17.01 -0.31
CA SER A 630 -8.80 17.80 -0.76
C SER A 630 -8.44 18.93 0.21
N VAL A 631 -7.18 19.38 0.13
CA VAL A 631 -6.68 20.57 0.81
C VAL A 631 -7.33 21.82 0.22
N VAL A 632 -7.26 21.96 -1.11
CA VAL A 632 -7.83 23.07 -1.87
C VAL A 632 -8.69 22.53 -3.00
N SER A 633 -9.90 23.03 -3.12
CA SER A 633 -10.79 22.78 -4.28
C SER A 633 -10.71 23.94 -5.25
N TYR A 634 -10.35 23.67 -6.52
CA TYR A 634 -10.17 24.68 -7.56
C TYR A 634 -11.40 24.91 -8.44
N LYS A 635 -12.36 23.98 -8.43
CA LYS A 635 -13.63 24.17 -9.15
C LYS A 635 -14.49 25.25 -8.49
N ARG A 636 -14.41 25.38 -7.17
CA ARG A 636 -14.92 26.49 -6.36
C ARG A 636 -13.89 26.75 -5.29
N PRO A 637 -13.35 27.98 -5.14
CA PRO A 637 -12.33 28.29 -4.15
C PRO A 637 -12.87 27.97 -2.75
N PHE A 638 -12.49 26.82 -2.25
CA PHE A 638 -12.89 26.40 -0.90
C PHE A 638 -11.89 25.35 -0.40
N PHE A 639 -11.80 25.18 0.91
CA PHE A 639 -10.86 24.33 1.59
C PHE A 639 -11.60 23.17 2.28
N PRO A 640 -11.80 22.03 1.59
CA PRO A 640 -12.62 20.94 2.11
C PRO A 640 -12.17 20.41 3.47
N ILE A 641 -10.86 20.19 3.66
CA ILE A 641 -10.33 19.72 4.95
C ILE A 641 -10.58 20.73 6.06
N ASP A 642 -10.46 22.04 5.78
CA ASP A 642 -10.70 23.10 6.79
C ASP A 642 -12.19 23.23 7.14
N SER A 643 -13.07 22.76 6.27
CA SER A 643 -14.53 22.77 6.53
C SER A 643 -14.98 21.64 7.47
N LEU A 644 -14.08 20.73 7.85
CA LEU A 644 -14.38 19.69 8.82
C LEU A 644 -14.65 20.30 10.19
N SER A 645 -15.73 19.84 10.81
CA SER A 645 -16.25 20.35 12.08
C SER A 645 -16.57 19.22 13.07
N ASN A 646 -15.87 18.10 12.95
CA ASN A 646 -16.03 16.96 13.87
C ASN A 646 -15.53 17.24 15.30
N GLY A 647 -14.90 18.40 15.55
CA GLY A 647 -14.47 18.81 16.88
C GLY A 647 -13.50 17.82 17.52
N GLU A 648 -13.87 17.28 18.69
CA GLU A 648 -13.04 16.30 19.42
C GLU A 648 -13.22 14.85 18.96
N LYS A 649 -14.14 14.57 18.02
CA LYS A 649 -14.42 13.22 17.52
C LYS A 649 -13.46 12.83 16.41
N LEU A 650 -12.18 12.73 16.76
CA LEU A 650 -11.07 12.67 15.82
C LEU A 650 -10.68 11.23 15.48
N PRO A 651 -10.71 10.81 14.20
CA PRO A 651 -10.20 9.50 13.81
C PRO A 651 -8.69 9.47 13.73
N VAL A 652 -8.12 8.26 13.86
CA VAL A 652 -6.84 7.92 13.26
C VAL A 652 -7.09 7.72 11.76
N ALA A 653 -6.44 8.53 10.93
CA ALA A 653 -6.57 8.46 9.49
C ALA A 653 -5.46 7.56 8.90
N VAL A 654 -5.83 6.56 8.11
CA VAL A 654 -4.92 5.78 7.29
C VAL A 654 -5.24 6.10 5.83
N VAL A 655 -4.27 6.68 5.12
CA VAL A 655 -4.49 7.24 3.79
C VAL A 655 -3.63 6.51 2.78
N GLY A 656 -4.21 5.51 2.13
CA GLY A 656 -3.63 4.83 0.98
C GLY A 656 -3.75 5.73 -0.25
N GLY A 657 -2.60 6.10 -0.80
CA GLY A 657 -2.48 6.97 -1.96
C GLY A 657 -1.13 7.68 -1.99
N CYS A 658 -0.69 8.05 -3.20
CA CYS A 658 0.60 8.68 -3.42
C CYS A 658 0.71 10.04 -2.73
N HIS A 659 1.86 10.38 -2.14
CA HIS A 659 2.26 11.72 -1.68
C HIS A 659 1.31 12.41 -0.66
N THR A 660 0.36 11.73 -0.07
CA THR A 660 -0.60 12.35 0.86
C THR A 660 0.05 12.88 2.14
N SER A 661 1.19 12.28 2.52
CA SER A 661 2.06 12.74 3.61
C SER A 661 3.31 13.51 3.16
N MET A 662 3.35 14.00 1.93
CA MET A 662 4.49 14.77 1.38
C MET A 662 4.56 16.17 2.01
N PHE A 663 4.97 16.26 3.28
CA PHE A 663 4.92 17.49 4.08
C PHE A 663 6.01 18.52 3.76
N ASN A 664 6.79 18.32 2.70
CA ASN A 664 7.75 19.29 2.15
C ASN A 664 7.16 20.23 1.09
N VAL A 665 5.85 20.31 0.95
CA VAL A 665 5.18 21.22 0.02
C VAL A 665 4.95 22.62 0.62
N SER A 666 4.97 23.63 -0.23
CA SER A 666 4.55 25.01 0.07
C SER A 666 3.93 25.64 -1.17
N ALA A 667 3.08 26.63 -1.00
CA ALA A 667 2.21 27.16 -2.06
C ALA A 667 2.94 27.58 -3.35
N LEU A 668 4.02 28.34 -3.23
CA LEU A 668 4.80 28.78 -4.40
C LEU A 668 5.69 27.70 -4.98
N LEU A 669 6.22 26.81 -4.13
CA LEU A 669 7.07 25.70 -4.58
C LEU A 669 6.31 24.75 -5.49
N CYS A 670 5.04 24.51 -5.20
CA CYS A 670 4.16 23.67 -6.01
C CYS A 670 3.95 24.20 -7.45
N MET A 671 4.13 25.48 -7.67
CA MET A 671 4.05 26.05 -9.02
C MET A 671 5.21 25.61 -9.91
N TYR A 672 6.30 25.12 -9.34
CA TYR A 672 7.42 24.58 -10.12
C TYR A 672 7.03 23.37 -10.98
N ASP A 673 5.98 22.64 -10.62
CA ASP A 673 5.44 21.56 -11.45
C ASP A 673 4.93 22.06 -12.83
N LEU A 674 4.59 23.34 -12.96
CA LEU A 674 4.18 23.94 -14.23
C LEU A 674 5.35 24.38 -15.12
N LEU A 675 6.49 24.68 -14.53
CA LEU A 675 7.62 25.26 -15.27
C LEU A 675 8.15 24.37 -16.40
N PRO A 676 8.28 23.05 -16.24
CA PRO A 676 8.69 22.17 -17.32
C PRO A 676 7.70 22.11 -18.50
N TYR A 677 6.41 22.36 -18.26
CA TYR A 677 5.39 22.44 -19.32
C TYR A 677 5.44 23.75 -20.07
N LEU A 678 5.78 24.83 -19.38
CA LEU A 678 5.89 26.17 -19.97
C LEU A 678 7.27 26.40 -20.62
N PHE A 679 8.30 25.84 -20.04
CA PHE A 679 9.69 26.06 -20.42
C PHE A 679 10.47 24.73 -20.41
N LYS A 680 10.70 24.16 -21.60
CA LYS A 680 11.35 22.85 -21.81
C LYS A 680 12.76 22.70 -21.20
N PHE A 681 13.42 23.84 -20.88
CA PHE A 681 14.77 23.83 -20.29
C PHE A 681 14.77 23.79 -18.75
N PHE A 682 13.60 23.91 -18.11
CA PHE A 682 13.51 23.76 -16.67
C PHE A 682 13.62 22.28 -16.27
N PRO A 683 14.44 21.96 -15.25
CA PRO A 683 14.46 20.61 -14.72
C PRO A 683 13.09 20.26 -14.16
N LYS A 684 12.64 19.05 -14.43
CA LYS A 684 11.40 18.53 -13.87
C LYS A 684 11.60 18.38 -12.36
N VAL A 685 11.00 19.29 -11.58
CA VAL A 685 10.91 19.19 -10.13
C VAL A 685 9.49 18.76 -9.81
N TYR A 686 9.32 17.52 -9.40
CA TYR A 686 8.00 16.99 -9.15
C TYR A 686 7.58 17.28 -7.70
N MET A 687 6.60 18.16 -7.53
CA MET A 687 5.88 18.39 -6.28
C MET A 687 4.52 17.65 -6.29
N TRP A 688 4.21 16.97 -7.38
CA TRP A 688 3.00 16.16 -7.55
C TRP A 688 1.68 16.90 -7.31
N THR A 689 1.73 18.21 -7.42
CA THR A 689 0.56 19.09 -7.26
C THR A 689 -0.01 19.56 -8.59
N PHE A 690 0.64 19.17 -9.69
CA PHE A 690 0.26 19.61 -11.04
C PHE A 690 0.18 21.14 -11.16
N GLY A 691 1.12 21.85 -10.50
CA GLY A 691 1.19 23.30 -10.45
C GLY A 691 0.12 23.98 -9.60
N LYS A 692 -0.71 23.20 -8.89
CA LYS A 692 -1.74 23.74 -8.01
C LYS A 692 -1.08 24.21 -6.69
N PRO A 693 -1.19 25.50 -6.33
CA PRO A 693 -0.63 26.02 -5.09
C PRO A 693 -1.18 25.26 -3.88
N THR A 694 -0.35 24.43 -3.28
CA THR A 694 -0.71 23.58 -2.14
C THR A 694 0.14 24.01 -0.94
N PRO A 695 -0.45 24.70 0.05
CA PRO A 695 0.32 25.24 1.16
C PRO A 695 0.84 24.19 2.12
N GLU A 696 0.15 23.05 2.20
CA GLU A 696 0.43 21.93 3.09
C GLU A 696 -0.09 20.64 2.49
N CYS A 697 0.50 19.50 2.87
CA CYS A 697 0.02 18.21 2.39
C CYS A 697 -1.30 17.80 3.07
N PHE A 698 -1.99 16.89 2.42
CA PHE A 698 -3.29 16.36 2.80
C PHE A 698 -3.32 15.87 4.26
N ASN A 699 -2.42 14.97 4.64
CA ASN A 699 -2.40 14.36 5.97
C ASN A 699 -2.07 15.36 7.08
N TRP A 700 -1.07 16.23 6.87
CA TRP A 700 -0.77 17.23 7.88
C TRP A 700 -1.92 18.24 8.07
N ARG A 701 -2.59 18.62 6.97
CA ARG A 701 -3.75 19.50 7.02
C ARG A 701 -4.90 18.91 7.84
N LEU A 702 -5.13 17.59 7.73
CA LEU A 702 -6.11 16.88 8.55
C LEU A 702 -5.75 16.92 10.04
N VAL A 703 -4.50 16.65 10.37
CA VAL A 703 -4.04 16.56 11.78
C VAL A 703 -4.07 17.93 12.46
N ARG A 704 -3.58 18.96 11.79
CA ARG A 704 -3.47 20.29 12.39
C ARG A 704 -4.75 21.12 12.39
N ASN A 705 -5.83 20.64 11.75
CA ASN A 705 -7.11 21.38 11.70
C ASN A 705 -7.63 21.65 13.11
N PRO A 706 -7.83 22.94 13.52
CA PRO A 706 -8.24 23.29 14.87
C PRO A 706 -9.72 23.00 15.16
N HIS A 707 -10.54 22.77 14.11
CA HIS A 707 -11.98 22.55 14.23
C HIS A 707 -12.41 21.10 14.09
N GLY A 708 -11.44 20.19 13.91
CA GLY A 708 -11.68 18.77 13.70
C GLY A 708 -10.56 18.09 12.93
N GLY A 709 -10.90 17.35 11.86
CA GLY A 709 -9.96 16.57 11.06
C GLY A 709 -9.63 15.24 11.71
N ALA A 710 -8.34 14.93 11.89
CA ALA A 710 -7.85 13.68 12.47
C ALA A 710 -6.95 13.94 13.70
N ILE A 711 -6.81 12.92 14.56
CA ILE A 711 -5.85 12.97 15.67
C ILE A 711 -4.43 12.64 15.20
N ALA A 712 -4.33 11.75 14.25
CA ALA A 712 -3.11 11.35 13.57
C ALA A 712 -3.44 10.91 12.15
N ALA A 713 -2.44 10.93 11.25
CA ALA A 713 -2.59 10.45 9.90
C ALA A 713 -1.35 9.65 9.47
N ILE A 714 -1.57 8.50 8.84
CA ILE A 714 -0.53 7.65 8.28
C ILE A 714 -0.70 7.66 6.75
N GLY A 715 0.40 7.78 6.01
CA GLY A 715 0.38 7.77 4.54
C GLY A 715 1.75 7.97 3.94
N ASN A 716 1.82 8.02 2.61
CA ASN A 716 3.06 8.06 1.86
C ASN A 716 3.59 9.48 1.66
N THR A 717 4.89 9.62 1.82
CA THR A 717 5.62 10.84 1.45
C THR A 717 6.00 10.85 -0.03
N GLY A 718 6.04 9.70 -0.67
CA GLY A 718 6.36 9.48 -2.08
C GLY A 718 5.24 8.79 -2.85
N LEU A 719 5.56 8.29 -4.05
CA LEU A 719 4.67 7.47 -4.87
C LEU A 719 4.38 6.12 -4.20
N GLY A 720 3.13 5.87 -3.89
CA GLY A 720 2.66 4.57 -3.41
C GLY A 720 2.42 3.60 -4.55
N TYR A 721 2.69 2.33 -4.31
CA TYR A 721 2.42 1.22 -5.21
C TYR A 721 1.57 0.16 -4.54
N GLY A 722 0.78 -0.53 -5.33
CA GLY A 722 0.03 -1.71 -4.94
C GLY A 722 0.07 -2.75 -6.05
N MET A 723 -0.24 -3.98 -5.70
CA MET A 723 -0.44 -5.02 -6.70
C MET A 723 -1.86 -4.93 -7.27
N PRO A 724 -2.03 -5.17 -8.57
CA PRO A 724 -3.35 -5.10 -9.20
C PRO A 724 -4.21 -6.32 -8.88
N GLY A 725 -5.52 -6.13 -8.98
CA GLY A 725 -6.54 -7.18 -8.96
C GLY A 725 -6.48 -8.02 -7.67
N GLU A 726 -6.61 -9.32 -7.83
CA GLU A 726 -6.64 -10.28 -6.72
C GLU A 726 -5.37 -10.35 -5.87
N ASN A 727 -4.27 -9.75 -6.33
CA ASN A 727 -3.02 -9.68 -5.59
C ASN A 727 -2.94 -8.45 -4.67
N ALA A 728 -3.90 -7.54 -4.71
CA ALA A 728 -3.89 -6.30 -3.95
C ALA A 728 -3.63 -6.51 -2.44
N ASN A 729 -4.28 -7.51 -1.84
CA ASN A 729 -4.15 -7.75 -0.41
C ASN A 729 -2.96 -8.61 0.01
N VAL A 730 -2.32 -9.31 -0.93
CA VAL A 730 -1.28 -10.31 -0.61
C VAL A 730 0.08 -10.02 -1.27
N GLY A 731 0.11 -9.15 -2.28
CA GLY A 731 1.31 -8.91 -3.10
C GLY A 731 2.25 -7.81 -2.61
N GLY A 732 1.90 -7.13 -1.54
CA GLY A 732 2.72 -6.04 -1.00
C GLY A 732 2.26 -4.64 -1.40
N GLY A 733 3.09 -3.65 -1.11
CA GLY A 733 2.80 -2.25 -1.36
C GLY A 733 1.80 -1.64 -0.37
N ASP A 734 1.21 -0.50 -0.75
CA ASP A 734 0.28 0.29 0.06
C ASP A 734 -0.90 -0.50 0.59
N SER A 735 -1.50 -1.34 -0.26
CA SER A 735 -2.65 -2.15 0.13
C SER A 735 -2.30 -3.09 1.27
N TRP A 736 -1.14 -3.73 1.21
CA TRP A 736 -0.73 -4.68 2.23
C TRP A 736 -0.41 -4.02 3.57
N ILE A 737 0.40 -2.96 3.57
CA ILE A 737 0.86 -2.32 4.81
C ILE A 737 -0.28 -1.58 5.52
N THR A 738 -1.21 -0.97 4.78
CA THR A 738 -2.38 -0.31 5.35
C THR A 738 -3.34 -1.31 5.99
N ILE A 739 -3.58 -2.46 5.35
CA ILE A 739 -4.36 -3.54 5.95
C ILE A 739 -3.67 -4.07 7.21
N GLU A 740 -2.35 -4.19 7.19
CA GLU A 740 -1.59 -4.71 8.33
C GLU A 740 -1.72 -3.83 9.56
N PHE A 741 -1.77 -2.50 9.41
CA PHE A 741 -2.06 -1.60 10.53
C PHE A 741 -3.39 -1.96 11.22
N PHE A 742 -4.45 -2.20 10.44
CA PHE A 742 -5.75 -2.59 11.01
C PHE A 742 -5.72 -3.98 11.62
N ARG A 743 -4.90 -4.89 11.07
CA ARG A 743 -4.68 -6.20 11.67
C ARG A 743 -3.94 -6.08 13.01
N GLN A 744 -2.90 -5.25 13.09
CA GLN A 744 -2.19 -5.01 14.34
C GLN A 744 -3.10 -4.44 15.42
N TYR A 745 -3.98 -3.49 15.05
CA TYR A 745 -4.94 -2.93 15.99
C TYR A 745 -6.05 -3.93 16.38
N GLY A 746 -6.72 -4.53 15.40
CA GLY A 746 -7.96 -5.26 15.65
C GLY A 746 -7.79 -6.74 15.99
N GLU A 747 -6.79 -7.44 15.39
CA GLU A 747 -6.49 -8.84 15.66
C GLU A 747 -5.44 -8.98 16.77
N ASN A 748 -4.33 -8.20 16.70
CA ASN A 748 -3.22 -8.28 17.65
C ASN A 748 -3.42 -7.38 18.88
N ASN A 749 -4.50 -6.59 18.93
CA ASN A 749 -4.88 -5.74 20.07
C ASN A 749 -3.81 -4.70 20.46
N LEU A 750 -3.06 -4.17 19.48
CA LEU A 750 -2.08 -3.12 19.72
C LEU A 750 -2.79 -1.76 19.71
N HIS A 751 -3.09 -1.22 20.86
CA HIS A 751 -3.89 0.00 21.00
C HIS A 751 -3.06 1.28 21.15
N VAL A 752 -1.74 1.20 21.22
CA VAL A 752 -0.86 2.36 21.14
C VAL A 752 -0.51 2.60 19.68
N LEU A 753 -0.72 3.82 19.21
CA LEU A 753 -0.62 4.17 17.80
C LEU A 753 0.74 3.83 17.17
N GLY A 754 1.83 4.22 17.82
CA GLY A 754 3.19 3.93 17.34
C GLY A 754 3.50 2.43 17.36
N GLN A 755 2.91 1.67 18.29
CA GLN A 755 3.09 0.23 18.35
C GLN A 755 2.41 -0.46 17.14
N ALA A 756 1.14 -0.14 16.88
CA ALA A 756 0.42 -0.68 15.73
C ALA A 756 1.09 -0.29 14.39
N TYR A 757 1.55 0.97 14.29
CA TYR A 757 2.26 1.49 13.13
C TYR A 757 3.61 0.79 12.90
N SER A 758 4.46 0.72 13.92
CA SER A 758 5.79 0.10 13.80
C SER A 758 5.69 -1.40 13.57
N GLN A 759 4.74 -2.09 14.23
CA GLN A 759 4.55 -3.52 14.01
C GLN A 759 3.99 -3.84 12.61
N ALA A 760 3.27 -2.92 11.98
CA ALA A 760 2.91 -3.08 10.56
C ALA A 760 4.15 -3.05 9.64
N ILE A 761 5.13 -2.19 9.94
CA ILE A 761 6.41 -2.13 9.22
C ILE A 761 7.23 -3.40 9.47
N VAL A 762 7.40 -3.81 10.74
CA VAL A 762 8.13 -5.04 11.12
C VAL A 762 7.51 -6.26 10.44
N SER A 763 6.18 -6.36 10.46
CA SER A 763 5.47 -7.44 9.78
C SER A 763 5.72 -7.42 8.27
N TYR A 764 5.73 -6.24 7.65
CA TYR A 764 6.01 -6.08 6.21
C TYR A 764 7.41 -6.58 5.85
N ILE A 765 8.43 -6.12 6.57
CA ILE A 765 9.84 -6.47 6.34
C ILE A 765 10.06 -7.99 6.48
N ASN A 766 9.43 -8.58 7.50
CA ASN A 766 9.53 -10.01 7.74
C ASN A 766 8.69 -10.86 6.76
N HIS A 767 7.76 -10.25 6.04
CA HIS A 767 6.85 -10.96 5.14
C HIS A 767 7.34 -10.99 3.69
N PHE A 768 8.03 -9.95 3.26
CA PHE A 768 8.49 -9.79 1.88
C PHE A 768 10.01 -9.93 1.76
N ASN A 769 10.46 -10.40 0.61
CA ASN A 769 11.84 -10.19 0.21
C ASN A 769 11.99 -8.73 -0.22
N MET A 770 12.72 -7.94 0.55
CA MET A 770 12.83 -6.50 0.35
C MET A 770 13.57 -6.12 -0.94
N GLU A 771 14.30 -7.05 -1.54
CA GLU A 771 14.98 -6.89 -2.82
C GLU A 771 14.08 -7.15 -4.03
N ASP A 772 12.97 -7.86 -3.82
CA ASP A 772 11.99 -8.13 -4.87
C ASP A 772 11.20 -6.85 -5.24
N PHE A 773 10.41 -6.92 -6.31
CA PHE A 773 9.55 -5.83 -6.76
C PHE A 773 10.34 -4.56 -7.16
N GLU A 774 11.56 -4.75 -7.71
CA GLU A 774 12.44 -3.64 -8.13
C GLU A 774 12.62 -2.57 -7.03
N ALA A 775 12.85 -3.02 -5.79
CA ALA A 775 12.95 -2.22 -4.58
C ALA A 775 11.63 -1.51 -4.16
N GLY A 776 10.49 -1.86 -4.74
CA GLY A 776 9.19 -1.31 -4.36
C GLY A 776 8.77 -1.67 -2.93
N HIS A 777 9.25 -2.82 -2.41
CA HIS A 777 9.04 -3.18 -1.00
C HIS A 777 9.82 -2.26 -0.07
N THR A 778 11.10 -1.99 -0.37
CA THR A 778 11.93 -1.01 0.36
C THR A 778 11.25 0.36 0.38
N LYS A 779 10.84 0.85 -0.78
CA LYS A 779 10.14 2.13 -0.90
C LYS A 779 8.86 2.17 -0.06
N THR A 780 8.09 1.09 -0.03
CA THR A 780 6.82 1.05 0.72
C THR A 780 7.03 1.36 2.20
N VAL A 781 8.05 0.80 2.85
CA VAL A 781 8.31 1.05 4.27
C VAL A 781 8.98 2.39 4.52
N GLU A 782 9.91 2.81 3.65
CA GLU A 782 10.63 4.06 3.81
C GLU A 782 9.73 5.30 3.71
N GLN A 783 8.76 5.28 2.81
CA GLN A 783 7.87 6.42 2.58
C GLN A 783 6.66 6.46 3.50
N TRP A 784 6.33 5.36 4.17
CA TRP A 784 5.16 5.26 5.03
C TRP A 784 5.42 6.00 6.35
N THR A 785 4.70 7.07 6.60
CA THR A 785 5.01 8.04 7.65
C THR A 785 3.82 8.28 8.58
N LEU A 786 4.08 8.27 9.89
CA LEU A 786 3.13 8.64 10.92
C LEU A 786 3.22 10.15 11.24
N LEU A 787 2.22 10.91 10.84
CA LEU A 787 2.01 12.28 11.29
C LEU A 787 1.10 12.27 12.52
N GLY A 788 1.70 12.14 13.70
CA GLY A 788 0.99 11.97 14.97
C GLY A 788 1.94 11.67 16.14
N ASP A 789 1.39 11.57 17.32
CA ASP A 789 2.10 11.15 18.53
C ASP A 789 2.21 9.62 18.59
N PRO A 790 3.41 9.03 18.59
CA PRO A 790 3.57 7.57 18.59
C PRO A 790 3.13 6.92 19.92
N SER A 791 3.07 7.66 21.00
CA SER A 791 2.62 7.16 22.30
C SER A 791 1.11 7.32 22.52
N LEU A 792 0.36 7.81 21.51
CA LEU A 792 -1.08 8.04 21.60
C LEU A 792 -1.84 6.75 21.93
N MET A 793 -2.64 6.77 22.99
CA MET A 793 -3.59 5.71 23.27
C MET A 793 -4.81 5.85 22.35
N ILE A 794 -4.94 4.93 21.41
CA ILE A 794 -6.07 4.91 20.45
C ILE A 794 -7.37 4.64 21.24
N GLY A 795 -8.32 5.57 21.17
CA GLY A 795 -9.56 5.49 21.92
C GLY A 795 -9.51 6.12 23.31
N GLY A 796 -8.38 6.74 23.65
CA GLY A 796 -8.18 7.42 24.94
C GLY A 796 -7.83 6.48 26.09
N TYR A 797 -7.41 7.07 27.21
CA TYR A 797 -7.12 6.31 28.43
C TYR A 797 -8.42 5.88 29.12
N PRO A 798 -8.48 4.65 29.66
CA PRO A 798 -9.58 4.28 30.56
C PRO A 798 -9.58 5.19 31.80
N PRO A 799 -10.74 5.51 32.37
CA PRO A 799 -10.79 6.22 33.64
C PRO A 799 -10.10 5.40 34.74
N GLU A 800 -9.39 6.08 35.62
CA GLU A 800 -8.74 5.47 36.80
C GLU A 800 -9.74 4.74 37.71
#